data_64a201ca6b4f55ee1a3e24e0c4651573
#
_entry.id   64a201ca6b4f55ee1a3e24e0c4651573
#
_cell.length_a   1.000
_cell.length_b   1.000
_cell.length_c   1.000
_cell.angle_alpha   90.00
_cell.angle_beta   90.00
_cell.angle_gamma   90.00
#
_symmetry.space_group_name_H-M   'P 1'
#
loop_
_entity.id
_entity.type
_entity.pdbx_description
1 polymer ?
#
loop_
_entity_poly.entity_id
_entity_poly.type
_entity_poly.pdbx_seq_one_letter_code
_entity_poly.pdbx_strand_id
1 'polypeptide(L)'
;MEFFDNKLCISFRELVDGGIMTVPNYKYMASSGRIKVARRGGGAKGNGALIVIDSLPTSYKEKVEEKYPGGNAVLLRGWIISNYELDQAAVAFFMDWAARQSSDKASDELARKYAINASVLNTCIKLYNRSRDYRKLMGEKYDWSMMATTIETLREEFGHDLPASTLRFRKKVNEYKQYGYECLISGKFGNQCARKVDYKTERLVLSITVLPNQPYGSDVHEMYISFVCGELEVWDLETGEIFNHNDFTDKNGDPKELSESTIRNILNKPANQVLIEKKRRGWSEFYHEQMPHMHRHSGEFSLSQITMDDVDLPRRMKGGEYVHAYYAYDVVSQCRVGLAYGRDKDEALVVACFRDMFRLIERNGWGMPAGIEVEQHLMSKYKEGFLKAGEVFKFVRFCAPLNSQDKYAEPLNGAFKTTIAHKNHEGVGRWYGKGARRVDQKKISDSGNHTYEDRKYYTFEELVADDRRDCAEWNNTLHPNQKKYPGMTRWDVLVARINPTLRPLDKLTLSRYIGERVETSVRRNSTVRVAYADWWLSGPEVLEKLEPNNRKVTAFYLPDEEGKPTDVFLYQNDRYIDKVRPVVTYSRVMAEQTEEDKAAYTEQAKIMSHFDKWVRDNAIGQVGVAPVQREEED
;
A
#
# COMPACT_ATOMS: atom_id res chain seq x y z
N MET A 1 26.48 48.86 -15.52
CA MET A 1 27.93 48.60 -15.40
C MET A 1 28.13 47.19 -14.87
N GLU A 2 29.16 46.46 -15.26
CA GLU A 2 29.46 45.08 -14.77
C GLU A 2 30.97 44.91 -14.54
N PHE A 3 31.31 43.97 -13.63
CA PHE A 3 32.70 43.60 -13.37
C PHE A 3 33.13 42.50 -14.34
N PHE A 4 34.17 42.75 -15.13
CA PHE A 4 34.67 41.77 -16.10
C PHE A 4 36.21 41.86 -16.19
N ASP A 5 36.87 40.71 -16.11
CA ASP A 5 38.32 40.56 -16.16
C ASP A 5 39.07 41.56 -15.21
N ASN A 6 38.63 41.58 -13.94
CA ASN A 6 39.13 42.47 -12.89
C ASN A 6 39.06 43.98 -13.22
N LYS A 7 38.12 44.39 -14.04
CA LYS A 7 37.91 45.78 -14.43
C LYS A 7 36.44 46.16 -14.40
N LEU A 8 36.15 47.40 -14.07
CA LEU A 8 34.83 47.96 -14.19
C LEU A 8 34.55 48.28 -15.65
N CYS A 9 33.52 47.69 -16.20
CA CYS A 9 33.13 47.84 -17.60
C CYS A 9 31.72 48.40 -17.70
N ILE A 10 31.51 49.17 -18.78
CA ILE A 10 30.19 49.64 -19.18
C ILE A 10 29.79 48.96 -20.49
N SER A 11 28.52 48.56 -20.62
CA SER A 11 28.04 47.96 -21.87
C SER A 11 27.91 48.98 -22.96
N PHE A 12 27.99 48.54 -24.23
CA PHE A 12 27.77 49.41 -25.38
C PHE A 12 26.40 50.11 -25.32
N ARG A 13 25.37 49.42 -24.86
CA ARG A 13 24.03 49.99 -24.70
C ARG A 13 24.00 51.09 -23.65
N GLU A 14 24.58 50.90 -22.51
CA GLU A 14 24.66 51.91 -21.46
C GLU A 14 25.46 53.14 -21.92
N LEU A 15 26.54 52.90 -22.69
CA LEU A 15 27.42 53.99 -23.17
C LEU A 15 26.80 54.76 -24.31
N VAL A 16 26.18 54.06 -25.28
CA VAL A 16 25.68 54.68 -26.53
C VAL A 16 24.18 55.01 -26.44
N ASP A 17 23.35 54.03 -26.12
CA ASP A 17 21.90 54.24 -25.99
C ASP A 17 21.60 55.14 -24.77
N GLY A 18 22.47 55.09 -23.78
CA GLY A 18 22.50 56.01 -22.66
C GLY A 18 22.90 57.46 -23.05
N GLY A 19 23.27 57.76 -24.30
CA GLY A 19 23.56 59.11 -24.77
C GLY A 19 24.88 59.71 -24.24
N ILE A 20 25.77 58.88 -23.67
CA ILE A 20 27.09 59.34 -23.19
C ILE A 20 28.05 59.51 -24.35
N MET A 21 28.02 58.59 -25.33
CA MET A 21 28.88 58.63 -26.52
C MET A 21 28.06 58.27 -27.77
N THR A 22 28.37 58.90 -28.90
CA THR A 22 27.71 58.59 -30.19
C THR A 22 28.30 57.32 -30.81
N VAL A 23 27.51 56.59 -31.61
CA VAL A 23 27.96 55.35 -32.30
C VAL A 23 29.20 55.63 -33.20
N PRO A 24 29.29 56.69 -33.97
CA PRO A 24 30.48 56.98 -34.77
C PRO A 24 31.73 57.17 -33.90
N ASN A 25 31.58 57.92 -32.81
CA ASN A 25 32.70 58.17 -31.89
C ASN A 25 33.17 56.89 -31.16
N TYR A 26 32.24 56.06 -30.75
CA TYR A 26 32.56 54.74 -30.21
C TYR A 26 33.37 53.89 -31.20
N LYS A 27 32.89 53.80 -32.47
CA LYS A 27 33.58 53.01 -33.49
C LYS A 27 35.00 53.59 -33.78
N TYR A 28 35.15 54.86 -33.84
CA TYR A 28 36.44 55.51 -34.04
C TYR A 28 37.40 55.23 -32.88
N MET A 29 36.98 55.46 -31.66
CA MET A 29 37.81 55.24 -30.46
C MET A 29 38.14 53.77 -30.25
N ALA A 30 37.24 52.86 -30.53
CA ALA A 30 37.46 51.41 -30.42
C ALA A 30 38.45 50.91 -31.50
N SER A 31 38.31 51.38 -32.75
CA SER A 31 39.21 51.01 -33.86
C SER A 31 40.60 51.63 -33.74
N SER A 32 40.70 52.86 -33.22
CA SER A 32 41.98 53.53 -32.98
C SER A 32 42.70 53.08 -31.71
N GLY A 33 42.13 52.17 -30.92
CA GLY A 33 42.69 51.67 -29.67
C GLY A 33 42.69 52.69 -28.53
N ARG A 34 41.96 53.83 -28.67
CA ARG A 34 41.86 54.85 -27.62
C ARG A 34 41.00 54.41 -26.44
N ILE A 35 40.09 53.47 -26.66
CA ILE A 35 39.33 52.81 -25.62
C ILE A 35 39.56 51.30 -25.68
N LYS A 36 39.59 50.61 -24.51
CA LYS A 36 39.78 49.18 -24.43
C LYS A 36 38.44 48.48 -24.36
N VAL A 37 38.16 47.62 -25.36
CA VAL A 37 36.98 46.79 -25.41
C VAL A 37 37.35 45.47 -24.74
N ALA A 38 36.82 45.22 -23.54
CA ALA A 38 37.08 44.00 -22.75
C ALA A 38 36.38 42.76 -23.37
N ARG A 39 35.20 42.97 -23.95
CA ARG A 39 34.47 41.92 -24.66
C ARG A 39 33.84 42.53 -25.92
N ARG A 40 34.11 41.95 -27.10
CA ARG A 40 33.48 42.37 -28.35
C ARG A 40 32.03 41.89 -28.40
N GLY A 41 31.12 42.76 -28.82
CA GLY A 41 29.74 42.37 -29.07
C GLY A 41 29.62 41.60 -30.37
N GLY A 42 28.74 40.59 -30.40
CA GLY A 42 28.44 39.81 -31.58
C GLY A 42 28.48 38.30 -31.34
N GLY A 43 27.58 37.58 -31.93
CA GLY A 43 27.43 36.13 -31.84
C GLY A 43 26.01 35.72 -31.50
N ALA A 44 25.66 34.49 -31.81
CA ALA A 44 24.32 33.91 -31.68
C ALA A 44 23.70 33.93 -30.24
N LYS A 45 24.43 34.43 -29.25
CA LYS A 45 23.99 34.51 -27.83
C LYS A 45 23.69 35.94 -27.34
N GLY A 46 23.66 36.95 -28.20
CA GLY A 46 23.20 38.30 -27.83
C GLY A 46 24.08 39.06 -26.81
N ASN A 47 25.33 38.65 -26.59
CA ASN A 47 26.25 39.30 -25.66
C ASN A 47 26.67 40.69 -26.19
N GLY A 48 26.36 41.76 -25.46
CA GLY A 48 26.76 43.12 -25.76
C GLY A 48 28.27 43.35 -25.61
N ALA A 49 28.82 44.34 -26.35
CA ALA A 49 30.21 44.77 -26.15
C ALA A 49 30.38 45.43 -24.79
N LEU A 50 31.52 45.14 -24.10
CA LEU A 50 31.92 45.72 -22.83
C LEU A 50 33.17 46.58 -23.01
N ILE A 51 33.13 47.80 -22.49
CA ILE A 51 34.17 48.81 -22.59
C ILE A 51 34.72 49.05 -21.18
N VAL A 52 36.05 49.02 -21.04
CA VAL A 52 36.71 49.28 -19.76
C VAL A 52 36.59 50.78 -19.44
N ILE A 53 35.92 51.12 -18.34
CA ILE A 53 35.67 52.53 -17.94
C ILE A 53 36.97 53.27 -17.75
N ASP A 54 38.02 52.69 -17.16
CA ASP A 54 39.32 53.30 -16.97
C ASP A 54 40.01 53.69 -18.29
N SER A 55 39.65 53.09 -19.39
CA SER A 55 40.20 53.44 -20.70
C SER A 55 39.45 54.59 -21.40
N LEU A 56 38.31 55.02 -20.85
CA LEU A 56 37.58 56.15 -21.38
C LEU A 56 38.32 57.49 -21.12
N PRO A 57 38.25 58.46 -22.06
CA PRO A 57 38.69 59.83 -21.78
C PRO A 57 37.94 60.44 -20.59
N THR A 58 38.61 61.36 -19.84
CA THR A 58 38.09 61.94 -18.58
C THR A 58 36.67 62.51 -18.74
N SER A 59 36.39 63.20 -19.81
CA SER A 59 35.07 63.83 -20.12
C SER A 59 33.95 62.78 -20.24
N TYR A 60 34.27 61.55 -20.65
CA TYR A 60 33.30 60.45 -20.71
C TYR A 60 33.21 59.70 -19.38
N LYS A 61 34.31 59.59 -18.62
CA LYS A 61 34.27 59.03 -17.29
C LYS A 61 33.36 59.81 -16.36
N GLU A 62 33.48 61.16 -16.38
CA GLU A 62 32.62 62.04 -15.58
C GLU A 62 31.15 61.86 -15.91
N LYS A 63 30.80 61.78 -17.19
CA LYS A 63 29.41 61.51 -17.64
C LYS A 63 28.90 60.12 -17.28
N VAL A 64 29.80 59.13 -17.24
CA VAL A 64 29.44 57.78 -16.78
C VAL A 64 29.14 57.80 -15.30
N GLU A 65 29.97 58.48 -14.50
CA GLU A 65 29.81 58.56 -13.04
C GLU A 65 28.57 59.38 -12.66
N GLU A 66 28.28 60.47 -13.37
CA GLU A 66 27.07 61.28 -13.20
C GLU A 66 25.79 60.46 -13.49
N LYS A 67 25.81 59.69 -14.57
CA LYS A 67 24.63 58.98 -15.03
C LYS A 67 24.45 57.63 -14.34
N TYR A 68 25.53 56.97 -13.94
CA TYR A 68 25.54 55.66 -13.28
C TYR A 68 26.42 55.71 -12.01
N PRO A 69 25.92 56.35 -10.94
CA PRO A 69 26.67 56.46 -9.70
C PRO A 69 26.83 55.07 -9.04
N GLY A 70 27.94 54.84 -8.34
CA GLY A 70 28.18 53.59 -7.58
C GLY A 70 29.05 52.57 -8.32
N GLY A 71 29.78 52.94 -9.35
CA GLY A 71 30.71 52.06 -10.09
C GLY A 71 31.75 51.37 -9.16
N ASN A 72 32.24 52.07 -8.15
CA ASN A 72 33.15 51.50 -7.17
C ASN A 72 32.52 50.36 -6.33
N ALA A 73 31.22 50.45 -5.99
CA ALA A 73 30.53 49.41 -5.30
C ALA A 73 30.36 48.13 -6.18
N VAL A 74 30.07 48.30 -7.47
CA VAL A 74 30.00 47.19 -8.44
C VAL A 74 31.36 46.55 -8.64
N LEU A 75 32.43 47.34 -8.70
CA LEU A 75 33.79 46.88 -8.82
C LEU A 75 34.22 46.06 -7.58
N LEU A 76 33.93 46.58 -6.39
CA LEU A 76 34.20 45.91 -5.13
C LEU A 76 33.44 44.58 -5.02
N ARG A 77 32.13 44.60 -5.30
CA ARG A 77 31.31 43.41 -5.27
C ARG A 77 31.85 42.34 -6.23
N GLY A 78 32.14 42.73 -7.47
CA GLY A 78 32.67 41.80 -8.47
C GLY A 78 34.03 41.22 -8.06
N TRP A 79 34.92 42.04 -7.47
CA TRP A 79 36.20 41.57 -6.97
C TRP A 79 36.07 40.59 -5.78
N ILE A 80 35.15 40.84 -4.84
CA ILE A 80 34.84 39.93 -3.73
C ILE A 80 34.36 38.61 -4.27
N ILE A 81 33.34 38.60 -5.13
CA ILE A 81 32.71 37.36 -5.67
C ILE A 81 33.72 36.56 -6.52
N SER A 82 34.53 37.22 -7.35
CA SER A 82 35.53 36.55 -8.19
C SER A 82 36.66 35.86 -7.42
N ASN A 83 36.86 36.22 -6.15
CA ASN A 83 37.82 35.61 -5.28
C ASN A 83 37.25 34.50 -4.37
N TYR A 84 35.91 34.31 -4.41
CA TYR A 84 35.26 33.22 -3.69
C TYR A 84 35.50 31.90 -4.41
N GLU A 85 35.86 30.89 -3.67
CA GLU A 85 36.03 29.51 -4.10
C GLU A 85 35.41 28.59 -3.05
N LEU A 86 34.57 27.64 -3.45
CA LEU A 86 34.06 26.65 -2.52
C LEU A 86 35.17 25.69 -2.10
N ASP A 87 35.45 25.64 -0.80
CA ASP A 87 36.46 24.75 -0.22
C ASP A 87 35.99 23.30 -0.24
N GLN A 88 36.45 22.53 -1.23
CA GLN A 88 36.09 21.11 -1.39
C GLN A 88 36.59 20.25 -0.23
N ALA A 89 37.71 20.63 0.40
CA ALA A 89 38.21 19.92 1.58
C ALA A 89 37.28 20.12 2.78
N ALA A 90 36.74 21.33 2.95
CA ALA A 90 35.73 21.61 3.96
C ALA A 90 34.43 20.83 3.69
N VAL A 91 33.99 20.76 2.42
CA VAL A 91 32.81 19.93 2.06
C VAL A 91 33.04 18.48 2.46
N ALA A 92 34.15 17.89 2.07
CA ALA A 92 34.47 16.50 2.42
C ALA A 92 34.53 16.28 3.93
N PHE A 93 35.20 17.22 4.68
CA PHE A 93 35.30 17.15 6.13
C PHE A 93 33.93 17.17 6.82
N PHE A 94 33.06 18.12 6.46
CA PHE A 94 31.77 18.25 7.13
C PHE A 94 30.76 17.17 6.71
N MET A 95 30.84 16.66 5.50
CA MET A 95 30.01 15.50 5.08
C MET A 95 30.42 14.23 5.85
N ASP A 96 31.71 13.96 5.96
CA ASP A 96 32.21 12.84 6.77
C ASP A 96 31.87 13.03 8.27
N TRP A 97 32.02 14.25 8.79
CA TRP A 97 31.55 14.57 10.13
C TRP A 97 30.07 14.30 10.34
N ALA A 98 29.20 14.74 9.43
CA ALA A 98 27.75 14.52 9.52
C ALA A 98 27.41 13.03 9.47
N ALA A 99 28.05 12.27 8.60
CA ALA A 99 27.85 10.82 8.48
C ALA A 99 28.23 10.03 9.73
N ARG A 100 29.18 10.53 10.51
CA ARG A 100 29.62 9.91 11.79
C ARG A 100 28.71 10.25 12.98
N GLN A 101 27.78 11.20 12.83
CA GLN A 101 26.89 11.57 13.91
C GLN A 101 25.66 10.64 13.96
N SER A 102 25.34 10.15 15.15
CA SER A 102 24.13 9.36 15.41
C SER A 102 22.85 10.23 15.53
N SER A 103 22.95 11.54 15.32
CA SER A 103 21.88 12.50 15.53
C SER A 103 21.28 12.96 14.21
N ASP A 104 19.97 12.84 14.08
CA ASP A 104 19.17 13.37 12.94
C ASP A 104 19.37 14.87 12.67
N LYS A 105 20.01 15.59 13.62
CA LYS A 105 20.36 17.00 13.49
C LYS A 105 21.61 17.25 12.65
N ALA A 106 22.40 16.24 12.39
CA ALA A 106 23.57 16.31 11.52
C ALA A 106 23.15 16.03 10.07
N SER A 107 22.43 16.96 9.46
CA SER A 107 21.98 16.84 8.07
C SER A 107 23.07 17.26 7.08
N ASP A 108 22.96 16.76 5.85
CA ASP A 108 23.78 17.18 4.71
C ASP A 108 23.68 18.70 4.48
N GLU A 109 22.52 19.28 4.74
CA GLU A 109 22.29 20.73 4.64
C GLU A 109 23.15 21.50 5.68
N LEU A 110 23.21 21.02 6.91
CA LEU A 110 24.06 21.62 7.94
C LEU A 110 25.55 21.47 7.60
N ALA A 111 25.96 20.33 7.09
CA ALA A 111 27.31 20.09 6.62
C ALA A 111 27.73 21.06 5.51
N ARG A 112 26.86 21.24 4.50
CA ARG A 112 27.05 22.22 3.42
C ARG A 112 27.15 23.64 3.94
N LYS A 113 26.33 24.00 4.91
CA LYS A 113 26.35 25.32 5.56
C LYS A 113 27.67 25.61 6.27
N TYR A 114 28.21 24.63 6.99
CA TYR A 114 29.54 24.76 7.59
C TYR A 114 30.65 24.86 6.54
N ALA A 115 30.54 24.14 5.43
CA ALA A 115 31.50 24.23 4.33
C ALA A 115 31.46 25.61 3.65
N ILE A 116 30.27 26.20 3.47
CA ILE A 116 30.11 27.59 3.00
C ILE A 116 30.77 28.57 3.98
N ASN A 117 30.55 28.40 5.28
CA ASN A 117 31.20 29.24 6.30
C ASN A 117 32.72 29.18 6.22
N ALA A 118 33.29 27.98 6.04
CA ALA A 118 34.73 27.81 5.84
C ALA A 118 35.24 28.52 4.60
N SER A 119 34.52 28.36 3.48
CA SER A 119 34.82 28.99 2.19
C SER A 119 34.83 30.52 2.28
N VAL A 120 33.85 31.08 3.01
CA VAL A 120 33.75 32.52 3.26
C VAL A 120 34.94 33.00 4.10
N LEU A 121 35.31 32.28 5.17
CA LEU A 121 36.46 32.63 5.98
C LEU A 121 37.76 32.56 5.18
N ASN A 122 37.96 31.54 4.35
CA ASN A 122 39.11 31.41 3.46
C ASN A 122 39.17 32.57 2.46
N THR A 123 38.03 32.94 1.90
CA THR A 123 37.93 34.10 0.99
C THR A 123 38.31 35.39 1.70
N CYS A 124 37.78 35.66 2.89
CA CYS A 124 38.13 36.85 3.67
C CYS A 124 39.60 36.91 4.02
N ILE A 125 40.23 35.78 4.39
CA ILE A 125 41.66 35.69 4.65
C ILE A 125 42.45 35.96 3.37
N LYS A 126 42.07 35.38 2.24
CA LYS A 126 42.66 35.58 0.91
C LYS A 126 42.62 37.05 0.50
N LEU A 127 41.48 37.69 0.64
CA LEU A 127 41.30 39.11 0.30
C LEU A 127 42.13 40.04 1.17
N TYR A 128 42.17 39.78 2.49
CA TYR A 128 42.98 40.54 3.42
C TYR A 128 44.48 40.45 3.07
N ASN A 129 44.96 39.27 2.73
CA ASN A 129 46.35 39.04 2.33
C ASN A 129 46.67 39.65 0.95
N ARG A 130 45.69 39.83 0.07
CA ARG A 130 45.81 40.48 -1.24
C ARG A 130 45.52 41.99 -1.22
N SER A 131 45.74 42.65 -0.11
CA SER A 131 45.50 44.08 0.06
C SER A 131 46.24 44.96 -0.96
N ARG A 132 47.37 44.48 -1.53
CA ARG A 132 48.10 45.16 -2.60
C ARG A 132 47.33 45.15 -3.92
N ASP A 133 46.66 44.07 -4.26
CA ASP A 133 45.84 43.93 -5.49
C ASP A 133 44.59 44.81 -5.38
N TYR A 134 43.97 44.86 -4.22
CA TYR A 134 42.87 45.76 -3.92
C TYR A 134 43.30 47.24 -4.11
N ARG A 135 44.48 47.63 -3.56
CA ARG A 135 45.00 48.98 -3.72
C ARG A 135 45.23 49.35 -5.17
N LYS A 136 45.68 48.43 -6.03
CA LYS A 136 45.80 48.66 -7.48
C LYS A 136 44.45 48.83 -8.17
N LEU A 137 43.43 48.18 -7.64
CA LEU A 137 42.06 48.20 -8.23
C LEU A 137 41.28 49.43 -7.79
N MET A 138 41.29 49.73 -6.49
CA MET A 138 40.44 50.74 -5.84
C MET A 138 41.17 52.04 -5.45
N GLY A 139 42.49 52.05 -5.52
CA GLY A 139 43.31 53.17 -5.06
C GLY A 139 43.56 53.24 -3.56
N GLU A 140 42.81 52.45 -2.77
CA GLU A 140 42.81 52.46 -1.31
C GLU A 140 43.35 51.13 -0.74
N LYS A 141 43.73 51.13 0.54
CA LYS A 141 44.21 49.93 1.20
C LYS A 141 43.02 49.11 1.70
N TYR A 142 43.00 47.80 1.42
CA TYR A 142 42.01 46.89 2.01
C TYR A 142 42.33 46.65 3.47
N ASP A 143 41.42 47.00 4.35
CA ASP A 143 41.55 46.86 5.80
C ASP A 143 40.29 46.23 6.44
N TRP A 144 40.26 46.21 7.76
CA TRP A 144 39.12 45.64 8.49
C TRP A 144 37.84 46.50 8.40
N SER A 145 37.89 47.76 7.96
CA SER A 145 36.71 48.57 7.75
C SER A 145 35.94 48.09 6.50
N MET A 146 36.68 47.65 5.48
CA MET A 146 36.10 47.10 4.25
C MET A 146 35.60 45.66 4.44
N MET A 147 36.00 45.00 5.50
CA MET A 147 35.59 43.62 5.83
C MET A 147 34.07 43.53 6.08
N ALA A 148 33.45 44.57 6.64
CA ALA A 148 31.99 44.57 6.86
C ALA A 148 31.23 44.43 5.53
N THR A 149 31.58 45.22 4.51
CA THR A 149 30.99 45.14 3.17
C THR A 149 31.26 43.78 2.52
N THR A 150 32.46 43.21 2.73
CA THR A 150 32.82 41.88 2.22
C THR A 150 31.97 40.79 2.86
N ILE A 151 31.78 40.82 4.17
CA ILE A 151 30.95 39.87 4.89
C ILE A 151 29.50 39.93 4.41
N GLU A 152 28.97 41.13 4.23
CA GLU A 152 27.60 41.34 3.77
C GLU A 152 27.39 40.86 2.34
N THR A 153 28.31 41.23 1.43
CA THR A 153 28.32 40.77 0.04
C THR A 153 28.35 39.22 -0.04
N LEU A 154 29.20 38.57 0.71
CA LEU A 154 29.29 37.10 0.72
C LEU A 154 28.07 36.45 1.38
N ARG A 155 27.40 37.14 2.32
CA ARG A 155 26.14 36.65 2.92
C ARG A 155 24.99 36.68 1.91
N GLU A 156 24.87 37.76 1.20
CA GLU A 156 23.84 37.91 0.18
C GLU A 156 23.99 36.88 -0.95
N GLU A 157 25.23 36.62 -1.40
CA GLU A 157 25.49 35.73 -2.52
C GLU A 157 25.51 34.24 -2.14
N PHE A 158 26.06 33.90 -0.98
CA PHE A 158 26.30 32.50 -0.62
C PHE A 158 25.59 32.01 0.64
N GLY A 159 24.88 32.90 1.35
CA GLY A 159 23.98 32.51 2.45
C GLY A 159 24.68 32.01 3.72
N HIS A 160 25.85 32.52 4.07
CA HIS A 160 26.57 32.13 5.30
C HIS A 160 25.91 32.69 6.57
N ASP A 161 26.17 32.05 7.73
CA ASP A 161 25.65 32.45 9.05
C ASP A 161 26.71 32.95 10.03
N LEU A 162 27.89 33.27 9.52
CA LEU A 162 28.95 33.84 10.33
C LEU A 162 28.56 35.21 10.94
N PRO A 163 29.19 35.65 12.08
CA PRO A 163 28.81 36.88 12.74
C PRO A 163 28.87 38.12 11.82
N ALA A 164 27.85 38.95 11.84
CA ALA A 164 27.80 40.21 11.08
C ALA A 164 28.75 41.28 11.67
N SER A 165 28.96 41.26 12.99
CA SER A 165 29.87 42.21 13.65
C SER A 165 31.33 41.91 13.30
N THR A 166 32.04 42.90 12.76
CA THR A 166 33.45 42.79 12.37
C THR A 166 34.38 42.34 13.50
N LEU A 167 34.13 42.77 14.76
CA LEU A 167 34.87 42.32 15.93
C LEU A 167 34.68 40.82 16.18
N ARG A 168 33.44 40.35 16.17
CA ARG A 168 33.14 38.91 16.36
C ARG A 168 33.62 38.08 15.18
N PHE A 169 33.49 38.61 13.97
CA PHE A 169 33.99 37.95 12.77
C PHE A 169 35.54 37.81 12.82
N ARG A 170 36.27 38.88 13.21
CA ARG A 170 37.73 38.85 13.38
C ARG A 170 38.15 37.79 14.41
N LYS A 171 37.43 37.70 15.54
CA LYS A 171 37.65 36.62 16.52
C LYS A 171 37.47 35.26 15.89
N LYS A 172 36.41 35.08 15.08
CA LYS A 172 36.12 33.81 14.38
C LYS A 172 37.21 33.47 13.35
N VAL A 173 37.73 34.45 12.62
CA VAL A 173 38.87 34.26 11.70
C VAL A 173 40.10 33.76 12.44
N ASN A 174 40.40 34.31 13.62
CA ASN A 174 41.55 33.89 14.43
C ASN A 174 41.33 32.46 14.98
N GLU A 175 40.15 32.13 15.47
CA GLU A 175 39.79 30.79 15.89
C GLU A 175 39.95 29.79 14.73
N TYR A 176 39.47 30.16 13.53
CA TYR A 176 39.55 29.32 12.34
C TYR A 176 41.02 29.08 11.90
N LYS A 177 41.87 30.09 11.99
CA LYS A 177 43.31 29.93 11.72
C LYS A 177 44.01 28.98 12.73
N GLN A 178 43.54 28.93 13.97
CA GLN A 178 44.11 28.12 15.03
C GLN A 178 43.57 26.68 15.04
N TYR A 179 42.27 26.51 14.87
CA TYR A 179 41.56 25.24 15.09
C TYR A 179 40.98 24.62 13.81
N GLY A 180 41.14 25.28 12.65
CA GLY A 180 40.62 24.79 11.38
C GLY A 180 39.09 24.65 11.34
N TYR A 181 38.62 23.64 10.65
CA TYR A 181 37.19 23.42 10.41
C TYR A 181 36.40 23.13 11.69
N GLU A 182 36.99 22.48 12.67
CA GLU A 182 36.35 22.08 13.92
C GLU A 182 35.71 23.25 14.68
N CYS A 183 36.32 24.43 14.62
CA CYS A 183 35.79 25.61 15.30
C CYS A 183 34.44 26.08 14.72
N LEU A 184 34.06 25.66 13.54
CA LEU A 184 32.79 26.00 12.90
C LEU A 184 31.62 25.13 13.36
N ILE A 185 31.91 23.96 13.94
CA ILE A 185 30.88 23.11 14.53
C ILE A 185 30.39 23.80 15.81
N SER A 186 29.06 23.96 15.90
CA SER A 186 28.43 24.58 17.06
C SER A 186 28.75 23.80 18.33
N GLY A 187 29.34 24.43 19.36
CA GLY A 187 29.54 23.80 20.65
C GLY A 187 28.25 23.38 21.38
N LYS A 188 27.11 23.77 20.84
CA LYS A 188 25.78 23.30 21.29
C LYS A 188 25.30 22.03 20.56
N PHE A 189 26.04 21.63 19.52
CA PHE A 189 25.71 20.41 18.77
C PHE A 189 26.04 19.19 19.64
N GLY A 190 25.07 18.26 19.76
CA GLY A 190 25.25 17.04 20.59
C GLY A 190 25.23 17.26 22.10
N ASN A 191 25.05 18.49 22.59
CA ASN A 191 25.02 18.77 24.02
C ASN A 191 23.73 18.22 24.66
N GLN A 192 23.80 16.98 25.17
CA GLN A 192 22.74 16.34 25.94
C GLN A 192 22.61 16.90 27.36
N CYS A 193 23.66 17.47 27.91
CA CYS A 193 23.69 18.02 29.28
C CYS A 193 22.84 19.30 29.46
N ALA A 194 22.43 19.95 28.37
CA ALA A 194 21.56 21.14 28.42
C ALA A 194 20.07 20.81 28.34
N ARG A 195 19.68 19.54 28.12
CA ARG A 195 18.28 19.13 28.08
C ARG A 195 17.75 18.95 29.49
N LYS A 196 16.71 19.70 29.87
CA LYS A 196 15.96 19.46 31.10
C LYS A 196 15.34 18.08 31.16
N VAL A 197 15.01 17.49 29.99
CA VAL A 197 14.34 16.19 29.86
C VAL A 197 15.34 15.19 29.30
N ASP A 198 15.72 14.21 30.10
CA ASP A 198 16.48 13.03 29.67
C ASP A 198 15.53 11.91 29.22
N TYR A 199 16.10 10.84 28.72
CA TYR A 199 15.34 9.69 28.23
C TYR A 199 14.49 9.05 29.35
N LYS A 200 15.02 8.94 30.56
CA LYS A 200 14.36 8.32 31.72
C LYS A 200 13.10 9.08 32.09
N THR A 201 13.20 10.42 32.18
CA THR A 201 12.09 11.34 32.43
C THR A 201 11.02 11.26 31.30
N GLU A 202 11.45 11.26 30.04
CA GLU A 202 10.53 11.17 28.90
C GLU A 202 9.75 9.84 28.91
N ARG A 203 10.43 8.73 29.19
CA ARG A 203 9.78 7.40 29.29
C ARG A 203 8.77 7.33 30.44
N LEU A 204 9.10 7.86 31.60
CA LEU A 204 8.18 7.92 32.74
C LEU A 204 6.91 8.69 32.39
N VAL A 205 7.06 9.89 31.79
CA VAL A 205 5.90 10.70 31.34
C VAL A 205 5.02 9.93 30.36
N LEU A 206 5.66 9.22 29.41
CA LEU A 206 4.91 8.38 28.45
C LEU A 206 4.20 7.21 29.13
N SER A 207 4.85 6.58 30.12
CA SER A 207 4.23 5.47 30.88
C SER A 207 3.02 5.91 31.70
N ILE A 208 3.09 7.08 32.35
CA ILE A 208 1.94 7.68 33.03
C ILE A 208 0.81 7.98 32.04
N THR A 209 1.15 8.46 30.83
CA THR A 209 0.16 8.80 29.80
C THR A 209 -0.65 7.61 29.32
N VAL A 210 -0.06 6.41 29.32
CA VAL A 210 -0.71 5.18 28.81
C VAL A 210 -1.38 4.33 29.90
N LEU A 211 -1.63 4.91 31.06
CA LEU A 211 -2.43 4.26 32.11
C LEU A 211 -3.83 3.88 31.58
N PRO A 212 -4.46 2.81 32.09
CA PRO A 212 -5.76 2.31 31.61
C PRO A 212 -6.88 3.36 31.61
N ASN A 213 -6.86 4.31 32.54
CA ASN A 213 -7.80 5.44 32.62
C ASN A 213 -7.52 6.55 31.61
N GLN A 214 -6.44 6.44 30.81
CA GLN A 214 -6.07 7.39 29.74
C GLN A 214 -6.10 8.87 30.17
N PRO A 215 -5.27 9.27 31.17
CA PRO A 215 -5.31 10.62 31.73
C PRO A 215 -5.07 11.70 30.66
N TYR A 216 -5.65 12.88 30.85
CA TYR A 216 -5.37 14.06 30.04
C TYR A 216 -3.95 14.57 30.30
N GLY A 217 -3.43 15.41 29.40
CA GLY A 217 -2.06 15.96 29.56
C GLY A 217 -1.86 16.79 30.84
N SER A 218 -2.92 17.45 31.37
CA SER A 218 -2.92 18.11 32.67
C SER A 218 -2.76 17.12 33.83
N ASP A 219 -3.50 16.02 33.78
CA ASP A 219 -3.45 15.00 34.83
C ASP A 219 -2.09 14.27 34.83
N VAL A 220 -1.52 14.04 33.64
CA VAL A 220 -0.16 13.50 33.49
C VAL A 220 0.87 14.44 34.12
N HIS A 221 0.69 15.77 33.97
CA HIS A 221 1.56 16.75 34.59
C HIS A 221 1.45 16.71 36.12
N GLU A 222 0.22 16.71 36.68
CA GLU A 222 -0.01 16.62 38.12
C GLU A 222 0.58 15.33 38.70
N MET A 223 0.33 14.18 38.08
CA MET A 223 0.89 12.89 38.50
C MET A 223 2.42 12.89 38.47
N TYR A 224 3.03 13.49 37.42
CA TYR A 224 4.47 13.59 37.32
C TYR A 224 5.06 14.47 38.41
N ILE A 225 4.44 15.62 38.72
CA ILE A 225 4.88 16.51 39.79
C ILE A 225 4.76 15.83 41.15
N SER A 226 3.61 15.20 41.45
CA SER A 226 3.42 14.46 42.70
C SER A 226 4.42 13.32 42.86
N PHE A 227 4.80 12.64 41.78
CA PHE A 227 5.83 11.61 41.80
C PHE A 227 7.21 12.18 42.14
N VAL A 228 7.66 13.24 41.46
CA VAL A 228 9.03 13.79 41.72
C VAL A 228 9.12 14.47 43.08
N CYS A 229 7.99 14.94 43.64
CA CYS A 229 7.90 15.47 45.02
C CYS A 229 7.81 14.36 46.08
N GLY A 230 7.70 13.08 45.67
CA GLY A 230 7.59 11.94 46.61
C GLY A 230 6.22 11.74 47.21
N GLU A 231 5.16 12.35 46.61
CA GLU A 231 3.76 12.24 47.07
C GLU A 231 3.01 11.10 46.36
N LEU A 232 3.55 10.57 45.24
CA LEU A 232 2.97 9.51 44.44
C LEU A 232 3.99 8.41 44.20
N GLU A 233 3.62 7.16 44.45
CA GLU A 233 4.42 6.00 44.06
C GLU A 233 4.08 5.56 42.64
N VAL A 234 5.10 5.23 41.83
CA VAL A 234 4.95 4.68 40.49
C VAL A 234 5.75 3.41 40.39
N TRP A 235 5.17 2.35 39.84
CA TRP A 235 5.83 1.06 39.65
C TRP A 235 5.57 0.51 38.25
N ASP A 236 6.47 -0.31 37.78
CA ASP A 236 6.30 -1.03 36.54
C ASP A 236 5.33 -2.21 36.74
N LEU A 237 4.29 -2.29 35.92
CA LEU A 237 3.23 -3.30 36.05
C LEU A 237 3.70 -4.71 35.63
N GLU A 238 4.75 -4.83 34.83
CA GLU A 238 5.26 -6.12 34.35
C GLU A 238 6.32 -6.67 35.33
N THR A 239 7.21 -5.83 35.85
CA THR A 239 8.30 -6.23 36.73
C THR A 239 7.99 -6.06 38.22
N GLY A 240 7.04 -5.20 38.58
CA GLY A 240 6.76 -4.78 39.96
C GLY A 240 7.82 -3.85 40.55
N GLU A 241 8.78 -3.38 39.78
CA GLU A 241 9.84 -2.47 40.23
C GLU A 241 9.25 -1.09 40.53
N ILE A 242 9.53 -0.55 41.74
CA ILE A 242 9.13 0.79 42.15
C ILE A 242 10.15 1.80 41.67
N PHE A 243 9.70 2.83 40.94
CA PHE A 243 10.56 3.91 40.53
C PHE A 243 10.96 4.79 41.72
N ASN A 244 12.25 5.06 41.85
CA ASN A 244 12.75 5.95 42.92
C ASN A 244 12.66 7.41 42.43
N HIS A 245 11.87 8.24 43.10
CA HIS A 245 11.72 9.67 42.78
C HIS A 245 13.04 10.45 42.88
N ASN A 246 13.96 10.02 43.75
CA ASN A 246 15.30 10.64 43.90
C ASN A 246 16.17 10.52 42.63
N ASP A 247 15.86 9.59 41.73
CA ASP A 247 16.55 9.48 40.44
C ASP A 247 16.13 10.58 39.44
N PHE A 248 15.07 11.33 39.76
CA PHE A 248 14.50 12.39 38.91
C PHE A 248 14.74 13.78 39.55
N THR A 249 15.98 14.07 39.86
CA THR A 249 16.40 15.35 40.40
C THR A 249 17.13 16.18 39.36
N ASP A 250 17.19 17.49 39.57
CA ASP A 250 18.00 18.43 38.79
C ASP A 250 19.47 18.40 39.18
N LYS A 251 20.29 19.30 38.59
CA LYS A 251 21.73 19.39 38.90
C LYS A 251 22.04 19.84 40.32
N ASN A 252 21.09 20.42 41.02
CA ASN A 252 21.21 20.92 42.38
C ASN A 252 20.73 19.88 43.42
N GLY A 253 20.11 18.78 42.94
CA GLY A 253 19.49 17.77 43.81
C GLY A 253 18.04 18.04 44.14
N ASP A 254 17.44 19.10 43.57
CA ASP A 254 16.03 19.42 43.77
C ASP A 254 15.13 18.55 42.84
N PRO A 255 13.85 18.33 43.17
CA PRO A 255 12.92 17.62 42.30
C PRO A 255 12.89 18.21 40.88
N LYS A 256 12.97 17.36 39.87
CA LYS A 256 13.03 17.80 38.47
C LYS A 256 11.65 18.17 37.94
N GLU A 257 11.14 19.29 38.39
CA GLU A 257 9.83 19.80 37.97
C GLU A 257 9.86 20.18 36.47
N LEU A 258 8.91 19.66 35.74
CA LEU A 258 8.66 20.01 34.35
C LEU A 258 7.39 20.87 34.26
N SER A 259 7.43 21.89 33.42
CA SER A 259 6.21 22.66 33.13
C SER A 259 5.22 21.85 32.31
N GLU A 260 3.93 22.15 32.46
CA GLU A 260 2.85 21.54 31.65
C GLU A 260 3.14 21.64 30.13
N SER A 261 3.68 22.79 29.68
CA SER A 261 4.09 22.97 28.28
C SER A 261 5.20 22.01 27.86
N THR A 262 6.12 21.66 28.74
CA THR A 262 7.18 20.68 28.47
C THR A 262 6.57 19.28 28.33
N ILE A 263 5.68 18.89 29.24
CA ILE A 263 4.97 17.62 29.18
C ILE A 263 4.15 17.54 27.89
N ARG A 264 3.37 18.58 27.57
CA ARG A 264 2.59 18.65 26.33
C ARG A 264 3.49 18.51 25.08
N ASN A 265 4.67 19.14 25.08
CA ASN A 265 5.62 18.98 23.99
C ASN A 265 6.18 17.55 23.87
N ILE A 266 6.39 16.85 25.00
CA ILE A 266 6.78 15.43 25.00
C ILE A 266 5.68 14.60 24.38
N LEU A 267 4.43 14.77 24.83
CA LEU A 267 3.28 14.00 24.35
C LEU A 267 2.98 14.25 22.86
N ASN A 268 3.19 15.48 22.39
CA ASN A 268 2.92 15.86 21.00
C ASN A 268 4.07 15.59 20.03
N LYS A 269 5.21 15.03 20.47
CA LYS A 269 6.22 14.56 19.53
C LYS A 269 5.61 13.47 18.63
N PRO A 270 5.72 13.54 17.29
CA PRO A 270 5.15 12.54 16.39
C PRO A 270 5.55 11.10 16.72
N ALA A 271 6.81 10.87 17.07
CA ALA A 271 7.29 9.55 17.47
C ALA A 271 6.61 9.05 18.77
N ASN A 272 6.41 9.94 19.75
CA ASN A 272 5.77 9.60 21.02
C ASN A 272 4.28 9.36 20.83
N GLN A 273 3.62 10.11 19.94
CA GLN A 273 2.21 9.88 19.60
C GLN A 273 1.98 8.47 19.06
N VAL A 274 2.84 7.98 18.17
CA VAL A 274 2.76 6.59 17.67
C VAL A 274 2.83 5.58 18.81
N LEU A 275 3.71 5.79 19.80
CA LEU A 275 3.84 4.90 20.95
C LEU A 275 2.63 4.96 21.89
N ILE A 276 2.10 6.15 22.12
CA ILE A 276 0.90 6.39 22.94
C ILE A 276 -0.31 5.72 22.26
N GLU A 277 -0.53 5.98 20.99
CA GLU A 277 -1.62 5.41 20.20
C GLU A 277 -1.61 3.88 20.24
N LYS A 278 -0.43 3.27 20.08
CA LYS A 278 -0.27 1.80 20.16
C LYS A 278 -0.75 1.22 21.49
N LYS A 279 -0.54 1.93 22.61
CA LYS A 279 -0.91 1.45 23.94
C LYS A 279 -2.35 1.81 24.32
N ARG A 280 -2.83 2.99 23.90
CA ARG A 280 -4.19 3.48 24.22
C ARG A 280 -5.27 2.89 23.34
N ARG A 281 -4.96 2.70 22.03
CA ARG A 281 -5.88 2.09 21.07
C ARG A 281 -5.55 0.61 20.93
N GLY A 282 -6.53 -0.20 20.67
CA GLY A 282 -6.32 -1.62 20.39
C GLY A 282 -5.41 -1.83 19.16
N TRP A 283 -4.82 -3.02 19.04
CA TRP A 283 -3.94 -3.38 17.90
C TRP A 283 -4.59 -3.11 16.54
N SER A 284 -5.88 -3.38 16.40
CA SER A 284 -6.61 -3.19 15.14
C SER A 284 -6.64 -1.72 14.69
N GLU A 285 -7.01 -0.78 15.57
CA GLU A 285 -7.05 0.65 15.24
C GLU A 285 -5.65 1.20 14.96
N PHE A 286 -4.66 0.83 15.78
CA PHE A 286 -3.28 1.23 15.57
C PHE A 286 -2.75 0.74 14.22
N TYR A 287 -3.04 -0.53 13.87
CA TYR A 287 -2.61 -1.12 12.62
C TYR A 287 -3.22 -0.40 11.40
N HIS A 288 -4.48 0.00 11.51
CA HIS A 288 -5.17 0.72 10.43
C HIS A 288 -4.69 2.14 10.20
N GLU A 289 -4.39 2.87 11.27
CA GLU A 289 -4.15 4.32 11.18
C GLU A 289 -2.66 4.68 11.16
N GLN A 290 -1.81 3.92 11.83
CA GLN A 290 -0.41 4.29 12.11
C GLN A 290 0.62 3.42 11.39
N MET A 291 0.28 2.16 11.08
CA MET A 291 1.24 1.27 10.40
C MET A 291 1.37 1.61 8.92
N PRO A 292 2.59 1.59 8.37
CA PRO A 292 2.78 1.74 6.93
C PRO A 292 2.01 0.68 6.14
N HIS A 293 1.29 1.10 5.11
CA HIS A 293 0.51 0.21 4.27
C HIS A 293 1.35 -0.39 3.14
N MET A 294 1.11 -1.66 2.82
CA MET A 294 1.70 -2.28 1.65
C MET A 294 1.04 -1.74 0.37
N HIS A 295 1.84 -1.16 -0.52
CA HIS A 295 1.37 -0.70 -1.82
C HIS A 295 1.37 -1.84 -2.83
N ARG A 296 0.20 -2.20 -3.36
CA ARG A 296 0.00 -3.26 -4.35
C ARG A 296 -0.55 -2.66 -5.64
N HIS A 297 -0.11 -3.14 -6.78
CA HIS A 297 -0.73 -2.83 -8.07
C HIS A 297 -1.73 -3.92 -8.44
N SER A 298 -2.77 -3.58 -9.20
CA SER A 298 -3.76 -4.55 -9.66
C SER A 298 -3.15 -5.51 -10.68
N GLY A 299 -3.61 -6.77 -10.67
CA GLY A 299 -3.30 -7.75 -11.71
C GLY A 299 -3.79 -7.32 -13.10
N GLU A 300 -3.49 -8.13 -14.11
CA GLU A 300 -3.91 -7.86 -15.50
C GLU A 300 -5.05 -8.74 -15.97
N PHE A 301 -5.16 -9.95 -15.42
CA PHE A 301 -6.09 -10.96 -15.89
C PHE A 301 -7.10 -11.36 -14.82
N SER A 302 -8.34 -11.41 -15.21
CA SER A 302 -9.46 -11.92 -14.40
C SER A 302 -9.31 -13.42 -14.14
N LEU A 303 -9.87 -13.89 -13.03
CA LEU A 303 -9.77 -15.25 -12.49
C LEU A 303 -8.31 -15.66 -12.13
N SER A 304 -7.37 -14.73 -12.14
CA SER A 304 -6.03 -14.98 -11.61
C SER A 304 -6.02 -15.05 -10.08
N GLN A 305 -6.89 -14.29 -9.44
CA GLN A 305 -7.05 -14.25 -7.98
C GLN A 305 -8.50 -14.01 -7.61
N ILE A 306 -9.06 -14.91 -6.81
CA ILE A 306 -10.35 -14.75 -6.14
C ILE A 306 -10.11 -14.30 -4.70
N THR A 307 -10.95 -13.43 -4.19
CA THR A 307 -10.99 -13.06 -2.77
C THR A 307 -12.40 -13.31 -2.23
N MET A 308 -12.50 -13.88 -1.05
CA MET A 308 -13.79 -14.28 -0.48
C MET A 308 -13.98 -13.70 0.91
N ASP A 309 -15.24 -13.35 1.22
CA ASP A 309 -15.61 -12.81 2.52
C ASP A 309 -17.07 -13.11 2.87
N ASP A 310 -17.35 -13.17 4.17
CA ASP A 310 -18.70 -13.22 4.69
C ASP A 310 -19.21 -11.80 5.02
N VAL A 311 -20.50 -11.60 4.89
CA VAL A 311 -21.18 -10.35 5.20
C VAL A 311 -22.54 -10.61 5.81
N ASP A 312 -22.87 -9.89 6.86
CA ASP A 312 -24.23 -9.82 7.36
C ASP A 312 -25.00 -8.79 6.53
N LEU A 313 -26.08 -9.21 5.88
CA LEU A 313 -26.92 -8.27 5.16
C LEU A 313 -27.46 -7.19 6.10
N PRO A 314 -27.40 -5.92 5.71
CA PRO A 314 -27.58 -4.80 6.67
C PRO A 314 -29.00 -4.63 7.21
N ARG A 315 -29.98 -5.33 6.67
CA ARG A 315 -31.38 -5.33 7.12
C ARG A 315 -31.73 -6.63 7.81
N ARG A 316 -32.63 -6.58 8.79
CA ARG A 316 -32.97 -7.72 9.64
C ARG A 316 -34.20 -8.48 9.17
N MET A 317 -34.19 -9.77 9.41
CA MET A 317 -35.36 -10.63 9.31
C MET A 317 -36.34 -10.39 10.46
N LYS A 318 -37.56 -10.89 10.30
CA LYS A 318 -38.53 -10.98 11.39
C LYS A 318 -37.95 -11.89 12.48
N GLY A 319 -37.80 -11.34 13.68
CA GLY A 319 -37.08 -12.01 14.78
C GLY A 319 -35.78 -11.31 15.15
N GLY A 320 -35.31 -10.36 14.32
CA GLY A 320 -34.14 -9.56 14.59
C GLY A 320 -32.82 -10.15 14.12
N GLU A 321 -32.84 -11.33 13.50
CA GLU A 321 -31.66 -12.00 12.94
C GLU A 321 -31.25 -11.39 11.61
N TYR A 322 -29.98 -11.59 11.22
CA TYR A 322 -29.46 -11.22 9.91
C TYR A 322 -29.44 -12.41 8.95
N VAL A 323 -29.56 -12.12 7.66
CA VAL A 323 -29.16 -13.08 6.62
C VAL A 323 -27.65 -12.98 6.48
N HIS A 324 -26.98 -14.12 6.54
CA HIS A 324 -25.57 -14.24 6.29
C HIS A 324 -25.33 -14.51 4.81
N ALA A 325 -24.48 -13.72 4.19
CA ALA A 325 -24.05 -13.90 2.81
C ALA A 325 -22.57 -14.24 2.75
N TYR A 326 -22.17 -15.02 1.76
CA TYR A 326 -20.76 -15.28 1.44
C TYR A 326 -20.54 -14.93 -0.03
N TYR A 327 -19.50 -14.12 -0.30
CA TYR A 327 -19.21 -13.61 -1.62
C TYR A 327 -17.83 -13.99 -2.11
N ALA A 328 -17.73 -14.35 -3.38
CA ALA A 328 -16.47 -14.51 -4.09
C ALA A 328 -16.34 -13.39 -5.12
N TYR A 329 -15.23 -12.64 -5.07
CA TYR A 329 -14.90 -11.58 -6.01
C TYR A 329 -13.68 -11.96 -6.85
N ASP A 330 -13.73 -11.66 -8.14
CA ASP A 330 -12.52 -11.58 -8.93
C ASP A 330 -11.78 -10.27 -8.60
N VAL A 331 -10.50 -10.36 -8.24
CA VAL A 331 -9.69 -9.22 -7.78
C VAL A 331 -9.47 -8.17 -8.86
N VAL A 332 -9.37 -8.60 -10.14
CA VAL A 332 -9.05 -7.70 -11.25
C VAL A 332 -10.28 -6.94 -11.74
N SER A 333 -11.35 -7.64 -12.03
CA SER A 333 -12.59 -7.03 -12.50
C SER A 333 -13.45 -6.43 -11.38
N GLN A 334 -13.23 -6.90 -10.13
CA GLN A 334 -14.06 -6.60 -8.97
C GLN A 334 -15.52 -7.09 -9.11
N CYS A 335 -15.76 -8.02 -10.05
CA CYS A 335 -17.04 -8.70 -10.16
C CYS A 335 -17.26 -9.65 -8.99
N ARG A 336 -18.50 -9.76 -8.53
CA ARG A 336 -18.96 -10.90 -7.75
C ARG A 336 -19.18 -12.06 -8.68
N VAL A 337 -18.38 -13.11 -8.50
CA VAL A 337 -18.39 -14.32 -9.33
C VAL A 337 -19.00 -15.52 -8.63
N GLY A 338 -19.26 -15.40 -7.33
CA GLY A 338 -19.96 -16.40 -6.53
C GLY A 338 -20.66 -15.74 -5.35
N LEU A 339 -21.83 -16.24 -4.99
CA LEU A 339 -22.63 -15.76 -3.88
C LEU A 339 -23.47 -16.89 -3.28
N ALA A 340 -23.61 -16.86 -1.96
CA ALA A 340 -24.47 -17.74 -1.21
C ALA A 340 -25.11 -17.02 -0.04
N TYR A 341 -26.25 -17.54 0.43
CA TYR A 341 -27.02 -16.99 1.53
C TYR A 341 -27.43 -18.10 2.51
N GLY A 342 -27.36 -17.80 3.80
CA GLY A 342 -27.72 -18.71 4.87
C GLY A 342 -28.30 -17.99 6.08
N ARG A 343 -28.91 -18.76 6.96
CA ARG A 343 -29.34 -18.30 8.29
C ARG A 343 -28.20 -18.37 9.30
N ASP A 344 -27.24 -19.24 9.04
CA ASP A 344 -26.07 -19.47 9.87
C ASP A 344 -24.78 -19.27 9.07
N LYS A 345 -23.71 -18.88 9.75
CA LYS A 345 -22.35 -18.80 9.20
C LYS A 345 -21.66 -20.14 9.41
N ASP A 346 -21.89 -21.06 8.51
CA ASP A 346 -21.37 -22.41 8.57
C ASP A 346 -20.60 -22.83 7.31
N GLU A 347 -20.13 -24.06 7.30
CA GLU A 347 -19.44 -24.65 6.15
C GLU A 347 -20.33 -24.78 4.92
N ALA A 348 -21.64 -25.02 5.12
CA ALA A 348 -22.58 -25.17 4.02
C ALA A 348 -22.71 -23.87 3.21
N LEU A 349 -22.67 -22.73 3.89
CA LEU A 349 -22.67 -21.40 3.26
C LEU A 349 -21.43 -21.20 2.36
N VAL A 350 -20.24 -21.58 2.86
CA VAL A 350 -19.00 -21.51 2.11
C VAL A 350 -19.03 -22.42 0.87
N VAL A 351 -19.44 -23.68 1.06
CA VAL A 351 -19.56 -24.65 -0.04
C VAL A 351 -20.55 -24.17 -1.10
N ALA A 352 -21.69 -23.61 -0.66
CA ALA A 352 -22.70 -23.05 -1.58
C ALA A 352 -22.12 -21.90 -2.43
N CYS A 353 -21.31 -21.02 -1.85
CA CYS A 353 -20.64 -19.95 -2.58
C CYS A 353 -19.63 -20.49 -3.62
N PHE A 354 -18.85 -21.51 -3.26
CA PHE A 354 -17.97 -22.16 -4.23
C PHE A 354 -18.76 -22.83 -5.37
N ARG A 355 -19.84 -23.55 -5.04
CA ARG A 355 -20.71 -24.16 -6.04
C ARG A 355 -21.28 -23.12 -7.02
N ASP A 356 -21.73 -21.98 -6.51
CA ASP A 356 -22.26 -20.89 -7.33
C ASP A 356 -21.19 -20.31 -8.26
N MET A 357 -19.99 -20.04 -7.72
CA MET A 357 -18.86 -19.56 -8.51
C MET A 357 -18.46 -20.54 -9.62
N PHE A 358 -18.35 -21.84 -9.32
CA PHE A 358 -17.95 -22.82 -10.32
C PHE A 358 -19.03 -23.09 -11.35
N ARG A 359 -20.32 -22.95 -11.00
CA ARG A 359 -21.43 -22.97 -11.98
C ARG A 359 -21.35 -21.77 -12.95
N LEU A 360 -21.01 -20.58 -12.43
CA LEU A 360 -20.80 -19.43 -13.30
C LEU A 360 -19.63 -19.66 -14.27
N ILE A 361 -18.52 -20.18 -13.77
CA ILE A 361 -17.33 -20.50 -14.55
C ILE A 361 -17.65 -21.54 -15.63
N GLU A 362 -18.38 -22.59 -15.28
CA GLU A 362 -18.81 -23.64 -16.22
C GLU A 362 -19.71 -23.10 -17.32
N ARG A 363 -20.74 -22.32 -16.97
CA ARG A 363 -21.67 -21.72 -17.94
C ARG A 363 -21.00 -20.85 -18.99
N ASN A 364 -19.89 -20.20 -18.59
CA ASN A 364 -19.13 -19.33 -19.50
C ASN A 364 -17.93 -20.05 -20.17
N GLY A 365 -17.73 -21.33 -19.91
CA GLY A 365 -16.61 -22.09 -20.47
C GLY A 365 -15.23 -21.63 -20.01
N TRP A 366 -15.14 -20.98 -18.84
CA TRP A 366 -13.87 -20.51 -18.27
C TRP A 366 -13.11 -21.62 -17.56
N GLY A 367 -11.82 -21.40 -17.32
CA GLY A 367 -10.98 -22.33 -16.56
C GLY A 367 -11.04 -22.11 -15.04
N MET A 368 -10.38 -23.02 -14.31
CA MET A 368 -10.20 -22.96 -12.86
C MET A 368 -9.47 -21.69 -12.47
N PRO A 369 -9.97 -20.88 -11.50
CA PRO A 369 -9.25 -19.73 -10.99
C PRO A 369 -7.84 -20.12 -10.49
N ALA A 370 -6.83 -19.29 -10.81
CA ALA A 370 -5.45 -19.64 -10.51
C ALA A 370 -5.12 -19.49 -9.03
N GLY A 371 -5.68 -18.49 -8.37
CA GLY A 371 -5.41 -18.19 -6.97
C GLY A 371 -6.65 -17.85 -6.17
N ILE A 372 -6.55 -18.05 -4.87
CA ILE A 372 -7.60 -17.68 -3.92
C ILE A 372 -7.01 -17.07 -2.65
N GLU A 373 -7.71 -16.08 -2.12
CA GLU A 373 -7.44 -15.39 -0.87
C GLU A 373 -8.64 -15.55 0.05
N VAL A 374 -8.41 -16.11 1.22
CA VAL A 374 -9.47 -16.48 2.18
C VAL A 374 -9.05 -16.14 3.61
N GLU A 375 -10.02 -15.99 4.49
CA GLU A 375 -9.75 -15.88 5.92
C GLU A 375 -9.49 -17.24 6.57
N GLN A 376 -8.95 -17.23 7.80
CA GLN A 376 -8.64 -18.47 8.50
C GLN A 376 -9.86 -19.11 9.17
N HIS A 377 -10.86 -18.33 9.59
CA HIS A 377 -11.92 -18.80 10.48
C HIS A 377 -12.70 -20.01 9.92
N LEU A 378 -13.54 -19.81 8.93
CA LEU A 378 -14.35 -20.90 8.33
C LEU A 378 -13.54 -21.77 7.35
N MET A 379 -12.43 -21.25 6.85
CA MET A 379 -11.65 -21.87 5.77
C MET A 379 -10.52 -22.78 6.28
N SER A 380 -10.16 -22.74 7.57
CA SER A 380 -9.05 -23.50 8.12
C SER A 380 -9.20 -25.02 7.94
N LYS A 381 -10.42 -25.53 7.99
CA LYS A 381 -10.72 -26.97 7.81
C LYS A 381 -10.42 -27.49 6.40
N TYR A 382 -10.43 -26.60 5.41
CA TYR A 382 -10.16 -26.96 4.02
C TYR A 382 -8.67 -26.87 3.65
N LYS A 383 -7.81 -26.45 4.58
CA LYS A 383 -6.40 -26.16 4.33
C LYS A 383 -5.61 -27.37 3.83
N GLU A 384 -5.85 -28.55 4.37
CA GLU A 384 -5.16 -29.79 3.99
C GLU A 384 -5.84 -30.54 2.83
N GLY A 385 -6.89 -29.98 2.24
CA GLY A 385 -7.64 -30.57 1.15
C GLY A 385 -7.94 -29.58 0.03
N PHE A 386 -9.18 -29.09 -0.04
CA PHE A 386 -9.68 -28.20 -1.10
C PHE A 386 -8.82 -26.93 -1.28
N LEU A 387 -8.34 -26.34 -0.20
CA LEU A 387 -7.49 -25.14 -0.19
C LEU A 387 -5.99 -25.48 -0.03
N LYS A 388 -5.61 -26.72 -0.26
CA LYS A 388 -4.19 -27.05 -0.40
C LYS A 388 -3.69 -26.52 -1.74
N ALA A 389 -2.60 -25.74 -1.68
CA ALA A 389 -2.03 -25.16 -2.89
C ALA A 389 -1.60 -26.24 -3.90
N GLY A 390 -2.02 -26.08 -5.15
CA GLY A 390 -1.78 -27.04 -6.22
C GLY A 390 -2.93 -28.03 -6.47
N GLU A 391 -3.83 -28.24 -5.54
CA GLU A 391 -5.02 -29.07 -5.72
C GLU A 391 -6.05 -28.34 -6.62
N VAL A 392 -7.01 -27.64 -6.03
CA VAL A 392 -8.01 -26.87 -6.78
C VAL A 392 -7.42 -25.56 -7.28
N PHE A 393 -6.77 -24.80 -6.41
CA PHE A 393 -6.11 -23.54 -6.75
C PHE A 393 -4.60 -23.71 -6.76
N LYS A 394 -3.96 -23.13 -7.77
CA LYS A 394 -2.48 -23.12 -7.86
C LYS A 394 -1.86 -22.34 -6.70
N PHE A 395 -2.48 -21.23 -6.33
CA PHE A 395 -2.04 -20.35 -5.26
C PHE A 395 -3.15 -20.19 -4.22
N VAL A 396 -2.82 -20.39 -2.95
CA VAL A 396 -3.76 -20.21 -1.85
C VAL A 396 -3.12 -19.32 -0.80
N ARG A 397 -3.83 -18.27 -0.40
CA ARG A 397 -3.40 -17.35 0.65
C ARG A 397 -4.42 -17.31 1.76
N PHE A 398 -3.98 -17.60 2.98
CA PHE A 398 -4.76 -17.37 4.18
C PHE A 398 -4.38 -16.02 4.76
N CYS A 399 -5.33 -15.11 4.84
CA CYS A 399 -5.13 -13.79 5.43
C CYS A 399 -5.03 -13.90 6.95
N ALA A 400 -4.14 -13.09 7.53
CA ALA A 400 -4.01 -13.02 8.98
C ALA A 400 -5.29 -12.44 9.60
N PRO A 401 -5.78 -12.99 10.71
CA PRO A 401 -6.92 -12.42 11.43
C PRO A 401 -6.60 -10.99 11.89
N LEU A 402 -7.60 -10.12 11.88
CA LEU A 402 -7.51 -8.71 12.25
C LEU A 402 -6.60 -7.85 11.34
N ASN A 403 -6.21 -8.35 10.17
CA ASN A 403 -5.45 -7.61 9.17
C ASN A 403 -6.33 -7.27 7.96
N SER A 404 -7.13 -6.22 8.07
CA SER A 404 -8.00 -5.75 6.99
C SER A 404 -7.25 -5.27 5.73
N GLN A 405 -5.95 -4.93 5.87
CA GLN A 405 -5.13 -4.57 4.70
C GLN A 405 -4.75 -5.78 3.85
N ASP A 406 -4.88 -6.98 4.39
CA ASP A 406 -4.48 -8.22 3.73
C ASP A 406 -5.58 -8.79 2.83
N LYS A 407 -6.84 -8.49 3.12
CA LYS A 407 -8.02 -9.06 2.47
C LYS A 407 -8.69 -8.02 1.57
N TYR A 408 -8.71 -8.27 0.26
CA TYR A 408 -9.27 -7.32 -0.70
C TYR A 408 -10.81 -7.33 -0.74
N ALA A 409 -11.46 -8.39 -0.25
CA ALA A 409 -12.92 -8.48 -0.21
C ALA A 409 -13.57 -7.42 0.72
N GLU A 410 -12.94 -7.06 1.85
CA GLU A 410 -13.49 -6.07 2.78
C GLU A 410 -13.70 -4.68 2.14
N PRO A 411 -12.70 -4.06 1.47
CA PRO A 411 -12.91 -2.81 0.75
C PRO A 411 -13.98 -2.91 -0.34
N LEU A 412 -14.11 -4.07 -1.01
CA LEU A 412 -15.14 -4.29 -2.04
C LEU A 412 -16.54 -4.36 -1.42
N ASN A 413 -16.69 -5.03 -0.28
CA ASN A 413 -17.95 -5.05 0.49
C ASN A 413 -18.32 -3.65 0.98
N GLY A 414 -17.34 -2.87 1.46
CA GLY A 414 -17.52 -1.47 1.85
C GLY A 414 -17.98 -0.59 0.67
N ALA A 415 -17.33 -0.71 -0.49
CA ALA A 415 -17.67 0.00 -1.70
C ALA A 415 -19.07 -0.37 -2.21
N PHE A 416 -19.41 -1.66 -2.24
CA PHE A 416 -20.73 -2.12 -2.60
C PHE A 416 -21.83 -1.55 -1.70
N LYS A 417 -21.62 -1.61 -0.38
CA LYS A 417 -22.55 -1.09 0.62
C LYS A 417 -22.80 0.41 0.45
N THR A 418 -21.75 1.19 0.22
CA THR A 418 -21.84 2.66 0.11
C THR A 418 -22.36 3.15 -1.24
N THR A 419 -22.22 2.37 -2.30
CA THR A 419 -22.66 2.76 -3.65
C THR A 419 -24.00 2.13 -4.02
N ILE A 420 -24.10 0.80 -4.08
CA ILE A 420 -25.27 0.10 -4.57
C ILE A 420 -26.34 -0.05 -3.47
N ALA A 421 -25.99 -0.68 -2.35
CA ALA A 421 -26.97 -0.94 -1.31
C ALA A 421 -27.50 0.36 -0.68
N HIS A 422 -26.65 1.37 -0.52
CA HIS A 422 -27.04 2.70 -0.04
C HIS A 422 -28.02 3.40 -0.99
N LYS A 423 -27.83 3.26 -2.28
CA LYS A 423 -28.69 3.85 -3.31
C LYS A 423 -30.06 3.15 -3.35
N ASN A 424 -30.05 1.82 -3.30
CA ASN A 424 -31.24 1.00 -3.55
C ASN A 424 -32.09 0.81 -2.30
N HIS A 425 -31.50 0.92 -1.09
CA HIS A 425 -32.19 0.63 0.16
C HIS A 425 -32.06 1.77 1.16
N GLU A 426 -33.19 2.26 1.65
CA GLU A 426 -33.23 3.32 2.66
C GLU A 426 -32.54 2.87 3.96
N GLY A 427 -31.76 3.75 4.55
CA GLY A 427 -31.04 3.50 5.80
C GLY A 427 -29.79 2.63 5.72
N VAL A 428 -29.52 1.98 4.57
CA VAL A 428 -28.35 1.13 4.38
C VAL A 428 -27.13 1.95 3.97
N GLY A 429 -26.00 1.72 4.66
CA GLY A 429 -24.71 2.36 4.33
C GLY A 429 -24.66 3.88 4.50
N ARG A 430 -25.65 4.49 5.15
CA ARG A 430 -25.68 5.93 5.44
C ARG A 430 -25.11 6.20 6.83
N TRP A 431 -23.92 6.79 6.83
CA TRP A 431 -23.25 7.19 8.06
C TRP A 431 -23.36 8.70 8.22
N TYR A 432 -24.24 9.16 9.13
CA TYR A 432 -24.43 10.58 9.40
C TYR A 432 -23.58 11.10 10.56
N GLY A 433 -22.84 10.24 11.19
CA GLY A 433 -21.99 10.55 12.32
C GLY A 433 -21.95 9.40 13.33
N LYS A 434 -21.00 9.45 14.25
CA LYS A 434 -20.87 8.46 15.31
C LYS A 434 -22.12 8.51 16.20
N GLY A 435 -22.83 7.39 16.31
CA GLY A 435 -24.07 7.31 17.13
C GLY A 435 -25.36 7.71 16.40
N ALA A 436 -25.30 8.08 15.10
CA ALA A 436 -26.52 8.32 14.32
C ALA A 436 -27.31 7.01 14.13
N ARG A 437 -28.64 7.11 14.30
CA ARG A 437 -29.56 6.00 14.01
C ARG A 437 -29.90 5.96 12.52
N ARG A 438 -30.34 4.79 12.05
CA ARG A 438 -30.94 4.66 10.74
C ARG A 438 -32.33 5.32 10.71
N VAL A 439 -32.72 5.85 9.57
CA VAL A 439 -34.01 6.55 9.40
C VAL A 439 -35.20 5.61 9.59
N ASP A 440 -35.02 4.33 9.26
CA ASP A 440 -36.03 3.27 9.37
C ASP A 440 -36.14 2.65 10.77
N GLN A 441 -35.41 3.20 11.77
CA GLN A 441 -35.48 2.74 13.15
C GLN A 441 -36.43 3.58 14.01
N LYS A 442 -37.16 2.91 14.88
CA LYS A 442 -37.99 3.52 15.91
C LYS A 442 -37.26 3.52 17.25
N LYS A 443 -37.26 4.66 17.93
CA LYS A 443 -36.76 4.75 19.32
C LYS A 443 -37.74 4.04 20.26
N ILE A 444 -37.25 3.10 21.07
CA ILE A 444 -38.09 2.32 21.99
C ILE A 444 -38.02 2.84 23.44
N SER A 445 -36.94 3.52 23.82
CA SER A 445 -36.73 3.99 25.19
C SER A 445 -36.27 5.44 25.20
N ASP A 446 -36.90 6.24 26.11
CA ASP A 446 -36.55 7.62 26.38
C ASP A 446 -35.59 7.79 27.56
N SER A 447 -35.29 6.72 28.30
CA SER A 447 -34.50 6.73 29.54
C SER A 447 -32.98 6.74 29.32
N GLY A 448 -32.45 7.62 28.48
CA GLY A 448 -30.99 7.77 28.30
C GLY A 448 -30.28 6.63 27.54
N ASN A 449 -30.78 5.42 27.54
CA ASN A 449 -30.31 4.34 26.71
C ASN A 449 -30.91 4.45 25.31
N HIS A 450 -30.06 4.71 24.32
CA HIS A 450 -30.45 4.82 22.91
C HIS A 450 -30.79 3.45 22.33
N THR A 451 -31.92 2.86 22.74
CA THR A 451 -32.40 1.59 22.20
C THR A 451 -33.35 1.86 21.04
N TYR A 452 -33.08 1.21 19.91
CA TYR A 452 -33.82 1.38 18.68
C TYR A 452 -34.27 0.04 18.16
N GLU A 453 -35.47 0.01 17.55
CA GLU A 453 -36.05 -1.15 16.87
C GLU A 453 -36.25 -0.82 15.39
N ASP A 454 -36.00 -1.81 14.52
CA ASP A 454 -36.27 -1.65 13.11
C ASP A 454 -37.78 -1.53 12.87
N ARG A 455 -38.19 -0.57 12.03
CA ARG A 455 -39.62 -0.34 11.72
C ARG A 455 -40.19 -1.42 10.80
N LYS A 456 -39.33 -2.00 9.96
CA LYS A 456 -39.69 -3.04 9.00
C LYS A 456 -38.73 -4.19 9.13
N TYR A 457 -39.28 -5.38 9.21
CA TYR A 457 -38.55 -6.64 9.09
C TYR A 457 -38.89 -7.29 7.75
N TYR A 458 -37.97 -8.02 7.21
CA TYR A 458 -38.03 -8.66 5.91
C TYR A 458 -38.06 -10.18 6.05
N THR A 459 -38.51 -10.88 5.04
CA THR A 459 -38.30 -12.33 4.94
C THR A 459 -36.89 -12.62 4.42
N PHE A 460 -36.44 -13.85 4.61
CA PHE A 460 -35.16 -14.32 4.06
C PHE A 460 -35.14 -14.15 2.55
N GLU A 461 -36.22 -14.56 1.88
CA GLU A 461 -36.38 -14.55 0.43
C GLU A 461 -36.35 -13.11 -0.13
N GLU A 462 -37.01 -12.16 0.56
CA GLU A 462 -36.96 -10.74 0.15
C GLU A 462 -35.55 -10.18 0.20
N LEU A 463 -34.81 -10.45 1.30
CA LEU A 463 -33.45 -9.96 1.45
C LEU A 463 -32.50 -10.58 0.44
N VAL A 464 -32.63 -11.87 0.17
CA VAL A 464 -31.84 -12.58 -0.85
C VAL A 464 -32.15 -12.06 -2.26
N ALA A 465 -33.43 -11.85 -2.58
CA ALA A 465 -33.83 -11.33 -3.90
C ALA A 465 -33.32 -9.90 -4.11
N ASP A 466 -33.37 -9.05 -3.08
CA ASP A 466 -32.83 -7.70 -3.13
C ASP A 466 -31.31 -7.70 -3.35
N ASP A 467 -30.58 -8.48 -2.57
CA ASP A 467 -29.11 -8.53 -2.68
C ASP A 467 -28.65 -9.14 -4.01
N ARG A 468 -29.36 -10.14 -4.55
CA ARG A 468 -29.10 -10.67 -5.89
C ARG A 468 -29.24 -9.61 -6.99
N ARG A 469 -30.25 -8.74 -6.90
CA ARG A 469 -30.43 -7.60 -7.83
C ARG A 469 -29.30 -6.60 -7.69
N ASP A 470 -28.95 -6.28 -6.45
CA ASP A 470 -27.84 -5.38 -6.15
C ASP A 470 -26.50 -5.94 -6.67
N CYS A 471 -26.26 -7.24 -6.53
CA CYS A 471 -25.08 -7.90 -7.09
C CYS A 471 -25.02 -7.81 -8.60
N ALA A 472 -26.15 -8.01 -9.28
CA ALA A 472 -26.23 -7.87 -10.73
C ALA A 472 -25.98 -6.42 -11.16
N GLU A 473 -26.54 -5.44 -10.44
CA GLU A 473 -26.26 -4.02 -10.69
C GLU A 473 -24.76 -3.70 -10.48
N TRP A 474 -24.16 -4.19 -9.39
CA TRP A 474 -22.74 -4.01 -9.11
C TRP A 474 -21.85 -4.50 -10.25
N ASN A 475 -22.10 -5.70 -10.74
CA ASN A 475 -21.33 -6.28 -11.84
C ASN A 475 -21.44 -5.45 -13.13
N ASN A 476 -22.57 -4.79 -13.34
CA ASN A 476 -22.84 -3.94 -14.51
C ASN A 476 -22.46 -2.46 -14.31
N THR A 477 -21.96 -2.05 -13.14
CA THR A 477 -21.42 -0.69 -12.97
C THR A 477 -20.03 -0.55 -13.59
N LEU A 478 -19.66 0.68 -13.95
CA LEU A 478 -18.34 0.98 -14.52
C LEU A 478 -17.24 0.55 -13.56
N HIS A 479 -16.18 -0.04 -14.11
CA HIS A 479 -15.01 -0.41 -13.35
C HIS A 479 -14.35 0.85 -12.78
N PRO A 480 -13.92 0.91 -11.49
CA PRO A 480 -13.40 2.13 -10.87
C PRO A 480 -12.12 2.67 -11.55
N ASN A 481 -11.32 1.80 -12.15
CA ASN A 481 -10.13 2.22 -12.90
C ASN A 481 -10.44 2.49 -14.37
N GLN A 482 -11.13 3.61 -14.65
CA GLN A 482 -11.47 4.01 -16.01
C GLN A 482 -10.26 4.46 -16.85
N LYS A 483 -9.11 4.70 -16.21
CA LYS A 483 -7.84 4.93 -16.95
C LYS A 483 -7.35 3.65 -17.63
N LYS A 484 -7.47 2.51 -16.95
CA LYS A 484 -7.06 1.21 -17.48
C LYS A 484 -8.16 0.55 -18.33
N TYR A 485 -9.43 0.77 -17.99
CA TYR A 485 -10.59 0.13 -18.60
C TYR A 485 -11.65 1.16 -19.01
N PRO A 486 -11.37 2.02 -20.02
CA PRO A 486 -12.26 3.12 -20.39
C PRO A 486 -13.60 2.60 -20.94
N GLY A 487 -14.70 3.07 -20.33
CA GLY A 487 -16.07 2.70 -20.72
C GLY A 487 -16.51 1.28 -20.38
N MET A 488 -15.65 0.46 -19.77
CA MET A 488 -15.97 -0.94 -19.44
C MET A 488 -16.62 -1.04 -18.06
N THR A 489 -17.65 -1.89 -17.98
CA THR A 489 -18.22 -2.33 -16.71
C THR A 489 -17.29 -3.35 -16.03
N ARG A 490 -17.56 -3.68 -14.76
CA ARG A 490 -16.86 -4.77 -14.08
C ARG A 490 -17.01 -6.10 -14.83
N TRP A 491 -18.21 -6.37 -15.32
CA TRP A 491 -18.50 -7.57 -16.11
C TRP A 491 -17.72 -7.59 -17.44
N ASP A 492 -17.68 -6.46 -18.15
CA ASP A 492 -16.90 -6.37 -19.39
C ASP A 492 -15.41 -6.65 -19.15
N VAL A 493 -14.85 -6.11 -18.03
CA VAL A 493 -13.47 -6.40 -17.65
C VAL A 493 -13.28 -7.87 -17.30
N LEU A 494 -14.22 -8.47 -16.56
CA LEU A 494 -14.17 -9.90 -16.25
C LEU A 494 -14.04 -10.73 -17.52
N VAL A 495 -14.94 -10.54 -18.46
CA VAL A 495 -15.00 -11.34 -19.72
C VAL A 495 -13.80 -11.05 -20.62
N ALA A 496 -13.47 -9.77 -20.83
CA ALA A 496 -12.41 -9.38 -21.76
C ALA A 496 -10.99 -9.70 -21.26
N ARG A 497 -10.81 -9.93 -19.97
CA ARG A 497 -9.50 -10.13 -19.34
C ARG A 497 -9.33 -11.50 -18.69
N ILE A 498 -10.10 -12.49 -19.10
CA ILE A 498 -9.92 -13.87 -18.61
C ILE A 498 -8.46 -14.29 -18.79
N ASN A 499 -7.87 -14.85 -17.75
CA ASN A 499 -6.51 -15.35 -17.79
C ASN A 499 -6.39 -16.51 -18.80
N PRO A 500 -5.55 -16.38 -19.83
CA PRO A 500 -5.43 -17.40 -20.88
C PRO A 500 -4.72 -18.68 -20.41
N THR A 501 -4.10 -18.68 -19.23
CA THR A 501 -3.32 -19.82 -18.71
C THR A 501 -4.08 -20.64 -17.65
N LEU A 502 -5.39 -20.43 -17.51
CA LEU A 502 -6.20 -21.19 -16.56
C LEU A 502 -6.29 -22.67 -16.97
N ARG A 503 -6.21 -23.54 -15.97
CA ARG A 503 -6.45 -24.97 -16.18
C ARG A 503 -7.93 -25.20 -16.55
N PRO A 504 -8.25 -26.21 -17.36
CA PRO A 504 -9.64 -26.61 -17.58
C PRO A 504 -10.37 -26.89 -16.27
N LEU A 505 -11.70 -26.70 -16.26
CA LEU A 505 -12.52 -26.99 -15.10
C LEU A 505 -12.47 -28.49 -14.78
N ASP A 506 -12.00 -28.84 -13.61
CA ASP A 506 -11.89 -30.22 -13.11
C ASP A 506 -13.06 -30.57 -12.19
N LYS A 507 -14.16 -31.03 -12.77
CA LYS A 507 -15.34 -31.43 -12.04
C LYS A 507 -15.14 -32.68 -11.15
N LEU A 508 -14.20 -33.54 -11.50
CA LEU A 508 -13.87 -34.73 -10.70
C LEU A 508 -13.32 -34.31 -9.32
N THR A 509 -12.31 -33.44 -9.33
CA THR A 509 -11.74 -32.91 -8.08
C THR A 509 -12.76 -32.05 -7.33
N LEU A 510 -13.52 -31.19 -8.01
CA LEU A 510 -14.53 -30.33 -7.37
C LEU A 510 -15.63 -31.16 -6.70
N SER A 511 -16.14 -32.22 -7.35
CA SER A 511 -17.19 -33.07 -6.78
C SER A 511 -16.78 -33.72 -5.46
N ARG A 512 -15.50 -34.05 -5.31
CA ARG A 512 -14.96 -34.66 -4.09
C ARG A 512 -14.93 -33.69 -2.90
N TYR A 513 -14.69 -32.40 -3.15
CA TYR A 513 -14.52 -31.41 -2.10
C TYR A 513 -15.78 -30.60 -1.80
N ILE A 514 -16.51 -30.17 -2.84
CA ILE A 514 -17.68 -29.32 -2.70
C ILE A 514 -18.97 -29.99 -3.23
N GLY A 515 -18.88 -31.24 -3.67
CA GLY A 515 -20.02 -32.03 -4.12
C GLY A 515 -20.83 -32.62 -2.97
N GLU A 516 -21.94 -33.26 -3.36
CA GLU A 516 -22.72 -34.13 -2.47
C GLU A 516 -22.14 -35.54 -2.50
N ARG A 517 -22.25 -36.22 -1.38
CA ARG A 517 -21.77 -37.59 -1.19
C ARG A 517 -22.94 -38.52 -0.92
N VAL A 518 -23.02 -39.63 -1.67
CA VAL A 518 -24.04 -40.66 -1.48
C VAL A 518 -23.39 -42.03 -1.49
N GLU A 519 -23.63 -42.80 -0.45
CA GLU A 519 -23.26 -44.24 -0.42
C GLU A 519 -24.31 -45.05 -1.20
N THR A 520 -23.85 -45.81 -2.18
CA THR A 520 -24.70 -46.61 -3.05
C THR A 520 -24.03 -47.92 -3.44
N SER A 521 -24.65 -48.68 -4.34
CA SER A 521 -24.05 -49.92 -4.85
C SER A 521 -24.31 -50.11 -6.33
N VAL A 522 -23.36 -50.68 -7.03
CA VAL A 522 -23.50 -51.09 -8.42
C VAL A 522 -24.44 -52.28 -8.49
N ARG A 523 -25.58 -52.11 -9.17
CA ARG A 523 -26.56 -53.15 -9.40
C ARG A 523 -26.12 -54.14 -10.46
N ARG A 524 -26.77 -55.32 -10.52
CA ARG A 524 -26.43 -56.35 -11.51
C ARG A 524 -26.61 -55.91 -12.96
N ASN A 525 -27.52 -54.97 -13.19
CA ASN A 525 -27.81 -54.39 -14.51
C ASN A 525 -26.87 -53.19 -14.87
N SER A 526 -25.69 -53.09 -14.26
CA SER A 526 -24.70 -52.05 -14.48
C SER A 526 -25.23 -50.62 -14.27
N THR A 527 -26.15 -50.45 -13.32
CA THR A 527 -26.65 -49.16 -12.88
C THR A 527 -26.30 -48.87 -11.43
N VAL A 528 -26.26 -47.60 -11.08
CA VAL A 528 -26.20 -47.10 -9.69
C VAL A 528 -27.35 -46.14 -9.47
N ARG A 529 -27.87 -46.05 -8.24
CA ARG A 529 -28.92 -45.09 -7.90
C ARG A 529 -28.33 -43.96 -7.08
N VAL A 530 -28.42 -42.72 -7.57
CA VAL A 530 -27.91 -41.55 -6.92
C VAL A 530 -28.98 -40.46 -6.93
N ALA A 531 -29.27 -39.87 -5.79
CA ALA A 531 -30.26 -38.81 -5.63
C ALA A 531 -31.61 -39.16 -6.31
N TYR A 532 -32.12 -40.38 -6.04
CA TYR A 532 -33.36 -40.93 -6.59
C TYR A 532 -33.39 -41.17 -8.12
N ALA A 533 -32.32 -40.91 -8.85
CA ALA A 533 -32.17 -41.21 -10.27
C ALA A 533 -31.25 -42.41 -10.51
N ASP A 534 -31.50 -43.16 -11.57
CA ASP A 534 -30.65 -44.27 -12.00
C ASP A 534 -29.61 -43.78 -13.01
N TRP A 535 -28.38 -44.28 -12.90
CA TRP A 535 -27.22 -43.89 -13.71
C TRP A 535 -26.55 -45.15 -14.27
N TRP A 536 -26.19 -45.11 -15.56
CA TRP A 536 -25.43 -46.18 -16.23
C TRP A 536 -23.93 -46.03 -15.91
N LEU A 537 -23.27 -47.17 -15.66
CA LEU A 537 -21.80 -47.21 -15.78
C LEU A 537 -21.36 -46.84 -17.20
N SER A 538 -20.17 -46.29 -17.35
CA SER A 538 -19.63 -45.89 -18.67
C SER A 538 -19.45 -47.08 -19.62
N GLY A 539 -19.22 -48.28 -19.07
CA GLY A 539 -19.08 -49.53 -19.79
C GLY A 539 -18.93 -50.73 -18.84
N PRO A 540 -19.03 -51.96 -19.37
CA PRO A 540 -18.88 -53.19 -18.58
C PRO A 540 -17.48 -53.36 -17.98
N GLU A 541 -16.43 -52.76 -18.55
CA GLU A 541 -15.05 -52.78 -18.07
C GLU A 541 -14.91 -52.17 -16.69
N VAL A 542 -15.85 -51.32 -16.31
CA VAL A 542 -15.90 -50.73 -14.97
C VAL A 542 -16.05 -51.81 -13.88
N LEU A 543 -16.77 -52.91 -14.20
CA LEU A 543 -16.97 -53.99 -13.27
C LEU A 543 -15.63 -54.67 -12.84
N GLU A 544 -14.61 -54.65 -13.68
CA GLU A 544 -13.27 -55.18 -13.41
C GLU A 544 -12.50 -54.34 -12.38
N LYS A 545 -12.88 -53.07 -12.24
CA LYS A 545 -12.26 -52.15 -11.28
C LYS A 545 -12.83 -52.35 -9.86
N LEU A 546 -13.95 -52.99 -9.70
CA LEU A 546 -14.56 -53.23 -8.40
C LEU A 546 -13.82 -54.33 -7.62
N GLU A 547 -13.79 -54.17 -6.32
CA GLU A 547 -13.24 -55.22 -5.44
C GLU A 547 -14.07 -56.52 -5.49
N PRO A 548 -13.44 -57.66 -5.37
CA PRO A 548 -14.13 -58.93 -5.28
C PRO A 548 -15.19 -58.94 -4.15
N ASN A 549 -16.38 -59.43 -4.46
CA ASN A 549 -17.52 -59.52 -3.51
C ASN A 549 -17.99 -58.17 -2.95
N ASN A 550 -17.52 -57.05 -3.45
CA ASN A 550 -17.89 -55.73 -2.98
C ASN A 550 -18.43 -54.86 -4.15
N ARG A 551 -19.72 -54.59 -4.12
CA ARG A 551 -20.38 -53.69 -5.10
C ARG A 551 -20.71 -52.31 -4.49
N LYS A 552 -20.35 -52.04 -3.22
CA LYS A 552 -20.59 -50.76 -2.57
C LYS A 552 -19.64 -49.76 -3.14
N VAL A 553 -20.15 -48.57 -3.48
CA VAL A 553 -19.41 -47.44 -4.01
C VAL A 553 -19.93 -46.16 -3.38
N THR A 554 -19.07 -45.18 -3.32
CA THR A 554 -19.43 -43.82 -2.93
C THR A 554 -19.56 -42.96 -4.20
N ALA A 555 -20.72 -42.37 -4.39
CA ALA A 555 -20.96 -41.42 -5.46
C ALA A 555 -20.73 -39.99 -4.97
N PHE A 556 -19.93 -39.23 -5.71
CA PHE A 556 -19.80 -37.79 -5.54
C PHE A 556 -20.37 -37.08 -6.76
N TYR A 557 -21.15 -36.00 -6.54
CA TYR A 557 -21.71 -35.23 -7.63
C TYR A 557 -21.80 -33.74 -7.30
N LEU A 558 -21.75 -32.89 -8.31
CA LEU A 558 -22.03 -31.47 -8.19
C LEU A 558 -23.53 -31.26 -8.41
N PRO A 559 -24.27 -30.67 -7.44
CA PRO A 559 -25.68 -30.35 -7.63
C PRO A 559 -25.84 -29.12 -8.51
N ASP A 560 -26.88 -29.09 -9.36
CA ASP A 560 -27.31 -27.88 -10.04
C ASP A 560 -28.03 -26.90 -9.09
N GLU A 561 -28.67 -25.88 -9.63
CA GLU A 561 -29.41 -24.88 -8.84
C GLU A 561 -30.65 -25.49 -8.14
N GLU A 562 -31.19 -26.58 -8.67
CA GLU A 562 -32.33 -27.32 -8.09
C GLU A 562 -31.90 -28.46 -7.15
N GLY A 563 -30.60 -28.66 -6.96
CA GLY A 563 -30.03 -29.73 -6.15
C GLY A 563 -29.96 -31.09 -6.89
N LYS A 564 -30.22 -31.14 -8.19
CA LYS A 564 -30.12 -32.36 -8.99
C LYS A 564 -28.67 -32.65 -9.37
N PRO A 565 -28.26 -33.93 -9.43
CA PRO A 565 -26.91 -34.29 -9.86
C PRO A 565 -26.69 -34.00 -11.36
N THR A 566 -25.60 -33.34 -11.68
CA THR A 566 -25.20 -33.06 -13.07
C THR A 566 -24.12 -33.99 -13.58
N ASP A 567 -23.03 -34.15 -12.84
CA ASP A 567 -21.93 -35.07 -13.12
C ASP A 567 -21.70 -35.95 -11.88
N VAL A 568 -21.80 -37.27 -12.05
CA VAL A 568 -21.68 -38.23 -10.96
C VAL A 568 -20.43 -39.09 -11.15
N PHE A 569 -19.60 -39.12 -10.13
CA PHE A 569 -18.32 -39.84 -10.10
C PHE A 569 -18.37 -40.91 -9.00
N LEU A 570 -17.97 -42.11 -9.32
CA LEU A 570 -17.95 -43.24 -8.41
C LEU A 570 -16.56 -43.49 -7.86
N TYR A 571 -16.51 -43.77 -6.58
CA TYR A 571 -15.29 -44.13 -5.85
C TYR A 571 -15.53 -45.43 -5.04
N GLN A 572 -14.47 -46.20 -4.90
CA GLN A 572 -14.43 -47.33 -3.96
C GLN A 572 -13.11 -47.25 -3.19
N ASN A 573 -13.16 -47.18 -1.86
CA ASN A 573 -12.00 -47.03 -0.99
C ASN A 573 -11.04 -45.90 -1.46
N ASP A 574 -11.60 -44.68 -1.69
CA ASP A 574 -10.88 -43.51 -2.23
C ASP A 574 -10.27 -43.64 -3.62
N ARG A 575 -10.43 -44.79 -4.25
CA ARG A 575 -10.03 -44.99 -5.65
C ARG A 575 -11.15 -44.58 -6.60
N TYR A 576 -10.85 -43.74 -7.58
CA TYR A 576 -11.78 -43.40 -8.65
C TYR A 576 -12.11 -44.64 -9.49
N ILE A 577 -13.39 -44.88 -9.71
CA ILE A 577 -13.90 -46.02 -10.47
C ILE A 577 -14.41 -45.59 -11.83
N ASP A 578 -15.39 -44.66 -11.87
CA ASP A 578 -16.09 -44.31 -13.11
C ASP A 578 -16.78 -42.94 -13.04
N LYS A 579 -17.01 -42.34 -14.20
CA LYS A 579 -18.00 -41.26 -14.41
C LYS A 579 -19.23 -41.85 -15.05
N VAL A 580 -20.32 -41.92 -14.31
CA VAL A 580 -21.56 -42.53 -14.76
C VAL A 580 -22.40 -41.58 -15.61
N ARG A 581 -23.32 -42.13 -16.42
CA ARG A 581 -24.19 -41.41 -17.32
C ARG A 581 -25.65 -41.50 -16.85
N PRO A 582 -26.47 -40.45 -16.98
CA PRO A 582 -27.88 -40.51 -16.63
C PRO A 582 -28.61 -41.54 -17.45
N VAL A 583 -29.52 -42.27 -16.82
CA VAL A 583 -30.45 -43.17 -17.54
C VAL A 583 -31.54 -42.29 -18.14
N VAL A 584 -31.48 -42.08 -19.45
CA VAL A 584 -32.54 -41.41 -20.19
C VAL A 584 -33.62 -42.43 -20.52
N THR A 585 -34.91 -42.04 -20.43
CA THR A 585 -36.02 -42.88 -20.75
C THR A 585 -36.65 -42.42 -22.06
N TYR A 586 -37.32 -43.32 -22.77
CA TYR A 586 -38.05 -43.02 -23.99
C TYR A 586 -39.47 -43.58 -23.91
N SER A 587 -40.40 -43.02 -24.67
CA SER A 587 -41.78 -43.50 -24.70
C SER A 587 -41.84 -44.89 -25.29
N ARG A 588 -42.56 -45.82 -24.60
CA ARG A 588 -42.86 -47.15 -25.10
C ARG A 588 -43.89 -47.10 -26.25
N VAL A 589 -44.69 -46.05 -26.29
CA VAL A 589 -45.74 -45.88 -27.29
C VAL A 589 -45.14 -45.28 -28.54
N MET A 590 -44.94 -46.08 -29.58
CA MET A 590 -44.27 -45.65 -30.82
C MET A 590 -44.91 -44.44 -31.48
N ALA A 591 -46.24 -44.35 -31.41
CA ALA A 591 -47.01 -43.25 -32.03
C ALA A 591 -46.77 -41.88 -31.31
N GLU A 592 -46.27 -41.89 -30.10
CA GLU A 592 -46.03 -40.71 -29.27
C GLU A 592 -44.54 -40.37 -29.14
N GLN A 593 -43.66 -41.15 -29.78
CA GLN A 593 -42.21 -40.93 -29.69
C GLN A 593 -41.81 -39.64 -30.40
N THR A 594 -41.08 -38.83 -29.67
CA THR A 594 -40.41 -37.63 -30.16
C THR A 594 -39.02 -37.96 -30.74
N GLU A 595 -38.35 -36.99 -31.35
CA GLU A 595 -36.95 -37.14 -31.79
C GLU A 595 -36.01 -37.36 -30.59
N GLU A 596 -36.31 -36.78 -29.42
CA GLU A 596 -35.58 -37.02 -28.18
C GLU A 596 -35.73 -38.47 -27.71
N ASP A 597 -36.95 -39.06 -27.80
CA ASP A 597 -37.18 -40.47 -27.50
C ASP A 597 -36.38 -41.41 -28.41
N LYS A 598 -36.30 -41.09 -29.70
CA LYS A 598 -35.48 -41.86 -30.65
C LYS A 598 -33.98 -41.77 -30.36
N ALA A 599 -33.49 -40.56 -29.94
CA ALA A 599 -32.13 -40.36 -29.51
C ALA A 599 -31.84 -41.18 -28.23
N ALA A 600 -32.72 -41.12 -27.22
CA ALA A 600 -32.62 -41.88 -25.98
C ALA A 600 -32.62 -43.40 -26.23
N TYR A 601 -33.49 -43.91 -27.12
CA TYR A 601 -33.47 -45.30 -27.56
C TYR A 601 -32.14 -45.70 -28.18
N THR A 602 -31.62 -44.86 -29.08
CA THR A 602 -30.35 -45.11 -29.78
C THR A 602 -29.19 -45.17 -28.78
N GLU A 603 -29.16 -44.28 -27.78
CA GLU A 603 -28.13 -44.27 -26.73
C GLU A 603 -28.21 -45.55 -25.88
N GLN A 604 -29.41 -45.95 -25.43
CA GLN A 604 -29.57 -47.18 -24.67
C GLN A 604 -29.17 -48.42 -25.50
N ALA A 605 -29.53 -48.47 -26.77
CA ALA A 605 -29.17 -49.57 -27.69
C ALA A 605 -27.63 -49.68 -27.83
N LYS A 606 -26.93 -48.57 -27.90
CA LYS A 606 -25.44 -48.55 -27.91
C LYS A 606 -24.83 -49.12 -26.62
N ILE A 607 -25.37 -48.74 -25.45
CA ILE A 607 -24.93 -49.26 -24.17
C ILE A 607 -25.13 -50.78 -24.09
N MET A 608 -26.31 -51.28 -24.50
CA MET A 608 -26.60 -52.70 -24.51
C MET A 608 -25.71 -53.47 -25.49
N SER A 609 -25.48 -52.92 -26.68
CA SER A 609 -24.61 -53.51 -27.69
C SER A 609 -23.16 -53.58 -27.23
N HIS A 610 -22.69 -52.56 -26.53
CA HIS A 610 -21.34 -52.54 -25.95
C HIS A 610 -21.19 -53.62 -24.84
N PHE A 611 -22.21 -53.75 -24.00
CA PHE A 611 -22.23 -54.78 -22.96
C PHE A 611 -22.21 -56.19 -23.55
N ASP A 612 -23.07 -56.45 -24.57
CA ASP A 612 -23.17 -57.73 -25.26
C ASP A 612 -21.86 -58.10 -25.99
N LYS A 613 -21.22 -57.11 -26.61
CA LYS A 613 -19.91 -57.28 -27.22
C LYS A 613 -18.87 -57.70 -26.20
N TRP A 614 -18.78 -56.97 -25.06
CA TRP A 614 -17.84 -57.27 -23.97
C TRP A 614 -18.03 -58.72 -23.45
N VAL A 615 -19.30 -59.14 -23.26
CA VAL A 615 -19.60 -60.51 -22.81
C VAL A 615 -19.12 -61.54 -23.83
N ARG A 616 -19.31 -61.30 -25.14
CA ARG A 616 -18.82 -62.20 -26.20
C ARG A 616 -17.32 -62.28 -26.26
N ASP A 617 -16.66 -61.13 -26.15
CA ASP A 617 -15.18 -61.05 -26.25
C ASP A 617 -14.49 -61.69 -25.04
N ASN A 618 -15.17 -61.77 -23.88
CA ASN A 618 -14.71 -62.41 -22.63
C ASN A 618 -15.41 -63.76 -22.32
N ALA A 619 -15.97 -64.43 -23.36
CA ALA A 619 -16.66 -65.69 -23.15
C ALA A 619 -15.71 -66.79 -22.62
N ILE A 620 -16.19 -67.47 -21.59
CA ILE A 620 -15.48 -68.59 -20.97
C ILE A 620 -15.94 -69.91 -21.61
N GLY A 621 -15.01 -70.78 -21.96
CA GLY A 621 -15.28 -72.11 -22.46
C GLY A 621 -15.79 -73.04 -21.32
N GLN A 622 -16.70 -73.91 -21.67
CA GLN A 622 -17.12 -74.98 -20.77
C GLN A 622 -16.06 -76.09 -20.73
N VAL A 623 -15.73 -76.59 -19.55
CA VAL A 623 -14.80 -77.71 -19.37
C VAL A 623 -15.52 -78.88 -18.68
N GLY A 624 -15.24 -80.11 -19.14
CA GLY A 624 -15.63 -81.31 -18.44
C GLY A 624 -14.65 -81.62 -17.31
N VAL A 625 -15.18 -82.11 -16.18
CA VAL A 625 -14.37 -82.56 -15.06
C VAL A 625 -14.73 -83.99 -14.70
N ALA A 626 -13.72 -84.84 -14.57
CA ALA A 626 -13.86 -86.21 -14.11
C ALA A 626 -12.81 -86.48 -13.05
N PRO A 627 -13.10 -87.27 -11.99
CA PRO A 627 -12.10 -87.67 -11.03
C PRO A 627 -11.01 -88.56 -11.68
N VAL A 628 -9.77 -88.33 -11.39
CA VAL A 628 -8.66 -89.20 -11.77
C VAL A 628 -8.76 -90.46 -10.95
N GLN A 629 -8.98 -91.58 -11.62
CA GLN A 629 -8.85 -92.89 -10.95
C GLN A 629 -7.37 -93.10 -10.62
N ARG A 630 -7.03 -93.10 -9.35
CA ARG A 630 -5.70 -93.56 -8.93
C ARG A 630 -5.71 -95.10 -9.01
N GLU A 631 -4.86 -95.65 -9.89
CA GLU A 631 -4.50 -97.06 -9.78
C GLU A 631 -3.81 -97.25 -8.42
N GLU A 632 -4.39 -98.07 -7.57
CA GLU A 632 -3.71 -98.53 -6.36
C GLU A 632 -2.54 -99.39 -6.91
N GLU A 633 -1.32 -98.95 -6.65
CA GLU A 633 -0.15 -99.79 -6.86
C GLU A 633 -0.17 -100.88 -5.71
N ASP A 634 -0.36 -102.10 -6.10
CA ASP A 634 -0.20 -103.28 -5.27
C ASP A 634 1.27 -103.43 -4.75
#